data_f22866385dccf4c6e5d1b4cc9b9b45e6
#
_entry.id   f22866385dccf4c6e5d1b4cc9b9b45e6
#
_cell.length_a   1.000
_cell.length_b   1.000
_cell.length_c   1.000
_cell.angle_alpha   90.00
_cell.angle_beta   90.00
_cell.angle_gamma   90.00
#
_symmetry.space_group_name_H-M   'P 1'
#
loop_
_entity.id
_entity.type
_entity.pdbx_description
1 polymer ?
#
loop_
_entity_poly.entity_id
_entity_poly.type
_entity_poly.pdbx_seq_one_letter_code
_entity_poly.pdbx_strand_id
1 'polypeptide(L)'
;MNQPIKKHSHFYPKTPSKPIFSTTPPYLALIPKLLLGSLIIYAPYSFGEMELAISGHKYGKDRDTFTMISSCPEGTNYTINRKLILSDFSSINTFSSGGAFKNIAGKISFLGKHPHSAIHFKHINIKGFGSGVFSESSIEFSNLRKLVAFGSESSGGIFTAKDDISFKNNHYIAFRNNIAKGNGGVILLQGAVKGNVSFTDQRGAIIFSNNQAIVSSSIKHSGRGGAISGDLTGSRILFLNNQQIMFEGNSAVHGGAIYSKNGVVEFLGNAGPLSFKENSSVANGGAIYTSNFKANQQTAPIVFSQNNANKKGGAIYAQYVNLEQNQDSIRFEKNSAKEGGGAISSSQCVITAHDAITFADNAAGDLGGGAIFLDGKLPSLSLVAHSGNIAFSGNTMLQATKKGALSRHNSIFIKEAPYKIQFAANKNQSINFFDPVIALAASPSPVQINAPEHETPFFSPKGTIVFSGANLLDNAREDTLNRTSIFNQPVHLHNGTLSIENGAHLIVQSFKQTGGRISLSPGTSLALYTTSTLFHGNVSSKEPVEINGLSFGVDISPSNLQAEIRSGSAPIRLSGSPSIHDPEGLFYENRDTAASPYQMEILLSSDKVIDISKFTTDSPVSNKEAGFQGAWHFSWQPNTISNTKQKILRASWIPNGEYVLEANRVGRAVPNSLWSTFLLLQTASHNLGDHLCNKTTLIPTSYFGVLMGGTGAEMRTYSSDRESVVSRLGATGTTIIRLTPSLTLSGGGTHMFGDSFVVDLPEFITSEGIVQNVGLTQILGPLTLNSTLCAALDHNAMMRVCSKKDHTCAKWDTFGIRGTLGASYTFLDYENIIRIFSFANIEATNIMQRAFTETGYNPRSFAKTKLTNIAVPVGIGYEFCLSNHSFALLGKGHIGYSRDIQRKNPETLAKLTMNDFSWTTEGCPVPTSAHTVANQLILRYKACSLYVTAYAINRENKQLSSSLSCGGYVGF
;
A
#
# COMPACT_ATOMS: atom_id res chain seq x y z
N MET A 1 26.35 10.01 22.08
CA MET A 1 26.27 8.54 22.22
C MET A 1 25.14 8.10 21.33
N ASN A 2 25.45 7.59 20.14
CA ASN A 2 24.54 7.21 19.10
C ASN A 2 24.15 5.74 19.24
N GLN A 3 22.87 5.45 19.34
CA GLN A 3 22.36 4.11 19.03
C GLN A 3 21.40 4.20 17.84
N PRO A 4 21.44 3.27 16.87
CA PRO A 4 20.64 3.33 15.66
C PRO A 4 19.21 2.80 15.90
N ILE A 5 18.25 3.60 15.46
CA ILE A 5 16.83 3.25 15.44
C ILE A 5 16.60 2.20 14.34
N LYS A 6 16.17 1.00 14.71
CA LYS A 6 15.68 -0.02 13.78
C LYS A 6 14.39 0.47 13.10
N LYS A 7 14.42 0.62 11.78
CA LYS A 7 13.25 0.91 10.96
C LYS A 7 12.36 -0.34 10.88
N HIS A 8 11.15 -0.24 11.41
CA HIS A 8 10.10 -1.21 11.16
C HIS A 8 9.45 -0.93 9.80
N SER A 9 9.31 -1.97 9.00
CA SER A 9 8.59 -1.97 7.72
C SER A 9 7.10 -1.71 7.95
N HIS A 10 6.55 -0.68 7.31
CA HIS A 10 5.12 -0.35 7.35
C HIS A 10 4.32 -1.32 6.47
N PHE A 11 3.44 -2.10 7.09
CA PHE A 11 2.34 -2.77 6.41
C PHE A 11 1.16 -1.80 6.31
N TYR A 12 0.71 -1.50 5.10
CA TYR A 12 -0.55 -0.79 4.85
C TYR A 12 -1.69 -1.81 4.74
N PRO A 13 -2.77 -1.67 5.50
CA PRO A 13 -3.96 -2.48 5.29
C PRO A 13 -4.71 -2.00 4.03
N LYS A 14 -5.09 -2.93 3.16
CA LYS A 14 -5.98 -2.68 2.03
C LYS A 14 -7.37 -2.34 2.55
N THR A 15 -7.99 -1.29 2.04
CA THR A 15 -9.42 -1.02 2.24
C THR A 15 -10.24 -2.18 1.66
N PRO A 16 -11.22 -2.75 2.37
CA PRO A 16 -12.03 -3.83 1.83
C PRO A 16 -12.96 -3.29 0.73
N SER A 17 -12.90 -3.93 -0.44
CA SER A 17 -13.89 -3.77 -1.50
C SER A 17 -15.28 -4.18 -1.00
N LYS A 18 -16.33 -3.44 -1.36
CA LYS A 18 -17.72 -3.70 -0.99
C LYS A 18 -18.11 -5.16 -1.24
N PRO A 19 -18.70 -5.87 -0.27
CA PRO A 19 -19.24 -7.22 -0.52
C PRO A 19 -20.53 -7.16 -1.33
N ILE A 20 -20.58 -7.94 -2.39
CA ILE A 20 -21.83 -8.29 -3.09
C ILE A 20 -22.55 -9.32 -2.22
N PHE A 21 -23.71 -8.96 -1.68
CA PHE A 21 -24.55 -9.84 -0.88
C PHE A 21 -25.04 -11.03 -1.70
N SER A 22 -24.61 -12.24 -1.37
CA SER A 22 -25.33 -13.47 -1.67
C SER A 22 -25.93 -14.02 -0.38
N THR A 23 -27.23 -14.31 -0.39
CA THR A 23 -28.08 -14.66 0.76
C THR A 23 -27.96 -16.12 1.19
N THR A 24 -26.76 -16.66 1.32
CA THR A 24 -26.54 -17.98 1.93
C THR A 24 -25.54 -17.83 3.09
N PRO A 25 -25.79 -18.43 4.26
CA PRO A 25 -24.94 -18.28 5.42
C PRO A 25 -23.56 -18.91 5.15
N PRO A 26 -22.44 -18.18 5.39
CA PRO A 26 -21.10 -18.61 5.02
C PRO A 26 -20.53 -19.76 5.85
N TYR A 27 -21.29 -20.32 6.78
CA TYR A 27 -20.78 -21.27 7.78
C TYR A 27 -20.53 -22.71 7.26
N LEU A 28 -21.08 -23.09 6.10
CA LEU A 28 -20.83 -24.41 5.51
C LEU A 28 -19.69 -24.46 4.50
N ALA A 29 -19.17 -23.30 4.09
CA ALA A 29 -18.10 -23.26 3.07
C ALA A 29 -16.67 -23.21 3.68
N LEU A 30 -16.52 -22.93 4.99
CA LEU A 30 -15.19 -22.89 5.65
C LEU A 30 -14.68 -24.29 6.08
N ILE A 31 -15.57 -25.21 6.39
CA ILE A 31 -15.20 -26.53 6.89
C ILE A 31 -14.42 -27.39 5.85
N PRO A 32 -14.78 -27.40 4.57
CA PRO A 32 -14.03 -28.16 3.56
C PRO A 32 -12.65 -27.57 3.21
N LYS A 33 -12.48 -26.23 3.32
CA LYS A 33 -11.18 -25.61 3.00
C LYS A 33 -10.14 -25.69 4.10
N LEU A 34 -10.58 -25.75 5.35
CA LEU A 34 -9.69 -25.94 6.51
C LEU A 34 -9.29 -27.42 6.71
N LEU A 35 -10.14 -28.37 6.35
CA LEU A 35 -9.81 -29.79 6.42
C LEU A 35 -8.86 -30.28 5.32
N LEU A 36 -8.81 -29.59 4.17
CA LEU A 36 -7.86 -29.92 3.09
C LEU A 36 -6.49 -29.25 3.24
N GLY A 37 -6.36 -28.24 4.09
CA GLY A 37 -5.09 -27.53 4.33
C GLY A 37 -4.17 -28.15 5.37
N SER A 38 -4.63 -29.10 6.18
CA SER A 38 -3.89 -29.62 7.33
C SER A 38 -3.51 -31.10 7.26
N LEU A 39 -3.75 -31.77 6.15
CA LEU A 39 -3.36 -33.19 5.97
C LEU A 39 -2.28 -33.33 4.88
N ILE A 40 -1.13 -32.68 5.04
CA ILE A 40 0.08 -33.08 4.35
C ILE A 40 0.91 -33.88 5.34
N ILE A 41 0.65 -35.18 5.39
CA ILE A 41 1.51 -36.16 6.04
C ILE A 41 2.78 -36.23 5.18
N TYR A 42 3.91 -35.87 5.76
CA TYR A 42 5.23 -36.19 5.24
C TYR A 42 5.37 -37.70 5.11
N ALA A 43 5.24 -38.24 3.92
CA ALA A 43 5.73 -39.57 3.62
C ALA A 43 7.08 -39.39 2.89
N PRO A 44 8.17 -39.95 3.41
CA PRO A 44 9.47 -39.92 2.71
C PRO A 44 9.46 -40.96 1.60
N TYR A 45 9.10 -40.56 0.39
CA TYR A 45 9.43 -41.35 -0.78
C TYR A 45 10.63 -40.72 -1.48
N SER A 46 11.77 -41.35 -1.25
CA SER A 46 13.00 -41.18 -2.04
C SER A 46 12.79 -41.75 -3.44
N PHE A 47 12.32 -40.91 -4.35
CA PHE A 47 12.52 -41.15 -5.78
C PHE A 47 13.71 -40.30 -6.24
N GLY A 48 14.79 -40.99 -6.61
CA GLY A 48 16.02 -40.42 -7.10
C GLY A 48 15.78 -39.41 -8.21
N GLU A 49 16.13 -38.14 -7.96
CA GLU A 49 16.23 -37.12 -9.00
C GLU A 49 17.36 -37.54 -9.97
N MET A 50 16.99 -37.91 -11.16
CA MET A 50 17.99 -38.08 -12.24
C MET A 50 18.32 -36.67 -12.74
N GLU A 51 19.36 -36.07 -12.17
CA GLU A 51 19.94 -34.81 -12.68
C GLU A 51 20.74 -35.15 -13.94
N LEU A 52 20.30 -34.66 -15.10
CA LEU A 52 21.16 -34.59 -16.26
C LEU A 52 22.04 -33.33 -16.09
N ALA A 53 23.08 -33.46 -15.26
CA ALA A 53 24.10 -32.43 -15.13
C ALA A 53 25.10 -32.61 -16.24
N ILE A 54 25.09 -31.73 -17.22
CA ILE A 54 26.18 -31.61 -18.20
C ILE A 54 27.18 -30.64 -17.56
N SER A 55 28.15 -31.19 -16.83
CA SER A 55 29.28 -30.42 -16.30
C SER A 55 30.36 -30.30 -17.35
N GLY A 56 30.72 -29.09 -17.73
CA GLY A 56 31.91 -28.83 -18.54
C GLY A 56 33.17 -29.10 -17.71
N HIS A 57 33.91 -30.16 -18.01
CA HIS A 57 35.24 -30.35 -17.47
C HIS A 57 36.17 -29.32 -18.10
N LYS A 58 37.07 -28.70 -17.32
CA LYS A 58 38.25 -28.00 -17.83
C LYS A 58 39.14 -28.98 -18.55
N TYR A 59 39.06 -29.04 -19.88
CA TYR A 59 40.10 -29.67 -20.66
C TYR A 59 41.13 -28.59 -21.02
N GLY A 60 42.37 -28.82 -20.62
CA GLY A 60 43.51 -28.02 -21.00
C GLY A 60 43.80 -28.17 -22.50
N LYS A 61 44.19 -27.10 -23.17
CA LYS A 61 44.78 -26.94 -24.51
C LYS A 61 44.25 -27.98 -25.51
N ASP A 62 43.35 -27.57 -26.38
CA ASP A 62 42.80 -28.32 -27.48
C ASP A 62 41.70 -29.34 -27.15
N ARG A 63 40.49 -28.90 -27.48
CA ARG A 63 39.26 -29.65 -27.74
C ARG A 63 38.10 -29.42 -26.78
N ASP A 64 37.03 -29.19 -27.47
CA ASP A 64 35.61 -29.43 -27.18
C ASP A 64 34.88 -28.37 -26.41
N THR A 65 34.46 -27.38 -27.20
CA THR A 65 33.24 -26.63 -26.92
C THR A 65 32.05 -27.57 -27.01
N PHE A 66 31.42 -27.91 -25.89
CA PHE A 66 30.10 -28.53 -25.93
C PHE A 66 29.11 -27.48 -26.45
N THR A 67 28.79 -27.53 -27.72
CA THR A 67 27.76 -26.72 -28.35
C THR A 67 26.83 -27.67 -29.09
N MET A 68 25.57 -27.75 -28.68
CA MET A 68 24.55 -28.44 -29.49
C MET A 68 24.19 -27.53 -30.67
N ILE A 69 24.79 -27.78 -31.82
CA ILE A 69 24.53 -27.06 -33.06
C ILE A 69 23.39 -27.76 -33.80
N SER A 70 22.33 -27.02 -34.10
CA SER A 70 21.25 -27.45 -34.99
C SER A 70 21.21 -26.53 -36.21
N SER A 71 21.03 -27.10 -37.38
CA SER A 71 20.83 -26.37 -38.64
C SER A 71 19.42 -26.59 -39.23
N CYS A 72 18.47 -27.05 -38.40
CA CYS A 72 17.11 -27.34 -38.86
C CYS A 72 16.35 -26.03 -39.14
N PRO A 73 15.94 -25.73 -40.39
CA PRO A 73 15.19 -24.53 -40.74
C PRO A 73 13.80 -24.48 -40.10
N GLU A 74 13.17 -25.62 -39.87
CA GLU A 74 11.85 -25.73 -39.19
C GLU A 74 11.90 -25.49 -37.67
N GLY A 75 13.13 -25.41 -37.13
CA GLY A 75 13.37 -25.18 -35.70
C GLY A 75 13.72 -26.46 -34.95
N THR A 76 14.18 -26.28 -33.71
CA THR A 76 14.59 -27.36 -32.81
C THR A 76 13.81 -27.26 -31.51
N ASN A 77 13.11 -28.35 -31.13
CA ASN A 77 12.32 -28.42 -29.93
C ASN A 77 12.98 -29.31 -28.87
N TYR A 78 13.25 -28.78 -27.70
CA TYR A 78 13.76 -29.52 -26.56
C TYR A 78 12.66 -29.73 -25.53
N THR A 79 12.35 -31.00 -25.25
CA THR A 79 11.39 -31.35 -24.19
C THR A 79 12.13 -31.52 -22.88
N ILE A 80 11.71 -30.76 -21.86
CA ILE A 80 12.27 -30.79 -20.52
C ILE A 80 11.33 -31.52 -19.58
N ASN A 81 11.66 -32.77 -19.25
CA ASN A 81 10.84 -33.59 -18.34
C ASN A 81 11.26 -33.47 -16.89
N ARG A 82 12.51 -33.09 -16.63
CA ARG A 82 13.10 -32.93 -15.28
C ARG A 82 14.01 -31.69 -15.27
N LYS A 83 14.91 -31.60 -14.31
CA LYS A 83 15.85 -30.49 -14.16
C LYS A 83 17.06 -30.67 -15.08
N LEU A 84 17.35 -29.67 -15.90
CA LEU A 84 18.55 -29.55 -16.72
C LEU A 84 19.47 -28.48 -16.09
N ILE A 85 20.69 -28.86 -15.74
CA ILE A 85 21.72 -27.94 -15.23
C ILE A 85 22.87 -27.90 -16.25
N LEU A 86 23.21 -26.68 -16.66
CA LEU A 86 24.35 -26.37 -17.51
C LEU A 86 25.28 -25.50 -16.68
N SER A 87 26.47 -25.98 -16.34
CA SER A 87 27.37 -25.24 -15.46
C SER A 87 28.82 -25.30 -15.90
N ASP A 88 29.54 -24.22 -15.56
CA ASP A 88 31.01 -24.13 -15.65
C ASP A 88 31.61 -24.35 -17.06
N PHE A 89 30.91 -23.84 -18.10
CA PHE A 89 31.43 -23.83 -19.47
C PHE A 89 32.31 -22.60 -19.71
N SER A 90 33.51 -22.81 -20.24
CA SER A 90 34.38 -21.73 -20.72
C SER A 90 34.94 -22.08 -22.09
N SER A 91 34.78 -21.19 -23.08
CA SER A 91 35.47 -21.32 -24.36
C SER A 91 36.66 -20.37 -24.42
N ILE A 92 37.81 -20.93 -24.76
CA ILE A 92 39.06 -20.17 -24.98
C ILE A 92 39.14 -19.65 -26.42
N ASN A 93 38.36 -20.21 -27.36
CA ASN A 93 38.46 -19.86 -28.78
C ASN A 93 37.47 -18.75 -29.21
N THR A 94 38.04 -17.82 -29.92
CA THR A 94 37.52 -16.61 -30.50
C THR A 94 36.45 -16.87 -31.56
N PHE A 95 35.39 -16.11 -31.57
CA PHE A 95 34.43 -15.85 -32.65
C PHE A 95 33.32 -16.86 -32.96
N SER A 96 32.94 -17.79 -32.12
CA SER A 96 31.68 -18.52 -32.35
C SER A 96 30.53 -17.95 -31.55
N SER A 97 29.51 -17.42 -32.22
CA SER A 97 28.21 -17.15 -31.57
C SER A 97 27.59 -18.48 -31.16
N GLY A 98 26.95 -18.51 -29.92
CA GLY A 98 26.28 -19.72 -29.43
C GLY A 98 27.10 -20.50 -28.41
N GLY A 99 26.56 -20.62 -27.22
CA GLY A 99 27.11 -21.33 -26.08
C GLY A 99 26.61 -22.75 -25.97
N ALA A 100 25.74 -23.03 -24.96
CA ALA A 100 25.25 -24.40 -24.76
C ALA A 100 24.30 -24.87 -25.89
N PHE A 101 23.50 -23.96 -26.45
CA PHE A 101 22.58 -24.27 -27.56
C PHE A 101 22.71 -23.24 -28.67
N LYS A 102 22.81 -23.72 -29.92
CA LYS A 102 22.88 -22.88 -31.11
C LYS A 102 22.03 -23.45 -32.24
N ASN A 103 21.17 -22.59 -32.85
CA ASN A 103 20.54 -22.92 -34.12
C ASN A 103 20.89 -21.82 -35.13
N ILE A 104 21.49 -22.24 -36.26
CA ILE A 104 21.98 -21.37 -37.33
C ILE A 104 20.94 -21.12 -38.43
N ALA A 105 19.76 -21.71 -38.35
CA ALA A 105 18.77 -21.65 -39.43
C ALA A 105 17.34 -21.40 -38.90
N GLY A 106 16.97 -21.86 -37.71
CA GLY A 106 15.59 -21.84 -37.24
C GLY A 106 15.42 -21.50 -35.77
N LYS A 107 14.19 -21.63 -35.29
CA LYS A 107 13.78 -21.38 -33.92
C LYS A 107 14.32 -22.41 -32.93
N ILE A 108 14.61 -22.02 -31.70
CA ILE A 108 14.88 -22.93 -30.58
C ILE A 108 13.75 -22.83 -29.58
N SER A 109 13.13 -23.94 -29.21
CA SER A 109 12.07 -24.00 -28.21
C SER A 109 12.40 -24.97 -27.08
N PHE A 110 12.15 -24.53 -25.82
CA PHE A 110 12.27 -25.36 -24.63
C PHE A 110 10.88 -25.51 -24.01
N LEU A 111 10.34 -26.71 -23.98
CA LEU A 111 9.03 -27.04 -23.48
C LEU A 111 9.10 -27.89 -22.22
N GLY A 112 8.60 -27.36 -21.09
CA GLY A 112 8.41 -28.15 -19.88
C GLY A 112 7.17 -29.02 -19.99
N LYS A 113 7.31 -30.34 -19.86
CA LYS A 113 6.20 -31.33 -19.89
C LYS A 113 5.83 -31.87 -18.50
N HIS A 114 6.65 -31.58 -17.48
CA HIS A 114 6.44 -32.11 -16.13
C HIS A 114 6.42 -30.97 -15.10
N PRO A 115 5.69 -31.11 -13.97
CA PRO A 115 5.68 -30.10 -12.90
C PRO A 115 7.04 -29.74 -12.31
N HIS A 116 8.08 -30.56 -12.55
CA HIS A 116 9.46 -30.34 -12.11
C HIS A 116 10.42 -29.88 -13.21
N SER A 117 9.92 -29.56 -14.40
CA SER A 117 10.75 -29.12 -15.53
C SER A 117 11.50 -27.84 -15.22
N ALA A 118 12.81 -27.86 -15.17
CA ALA A 118 13.64 -26.72 -14.84
C ALA A 118 14.89 -26.63 -15.69
N ILE A 119 15.34 -25.40 -15.99
CA ILE A 119 16.62 -25.18 -16.69
C ILE A 119 17.46 -24.20 -15.90
N HIS A 120 18.69 -24.55 -15.62
CA HIS A 120 19.66 -23.71 -14.93
C HIS A 120 20.92 -23.53 -15.82
N PHE A 121 21.22 -22.27 -16.15
CA PHE A 121 22.46 -21.82 -16.77
C PHE A 121 23.33 -21.20 -15.67
N LYS A 122 24.50 -21.79 -15.38
CA LYS A 122 25.37 -21.32 -14.29
C LYS A 122 26.81 -21.18 -14.78
N HIS A 123 27.43 -20.04 -14.51
CA HIS A 123 28.83 -19.76 -14.80
C HIS A 123 29.26 -20.14 -16.24
N ILE A 124 28.44 -19.75 -17.20
CA ILE A 124 28.72 -20.01 -18.61
C ILE A 124 29.48 -18.82 -19.17
N ASN A 125 30.79 -18.98 -19.39
CA ASN A 125 31.71 -17.92 -19.79
C ASN A 125 32.22 -18.13 -21.21
N ILE A 126 31.55 -17.47 -22.16
CA ILE A 126 31.84 -17.63 -23.59
C ILE A 126 32.14 -16.29 -24.24
N LYS A 127 33.17 -16.19 -25.06
CA LYS A 127 33.54 -14.97 -25.79
C LYS A 127 32.60 -14.57 -26.93
N GLY A 128 31.53 -15.30 -27.18
CA GLY A 128 30.53 -15.07 -28.25
C GLY A 128 29.24 -14.48 -27.75
N PHE A 129 28.29 -14.26 -28.65
CA PHE A 129 26.91 -13.88 -28.35
C PHE A 129 26.09 -15.10 -27.93
N GLY A 130 25.15 -14.97 -26.98
CA GLY A 130 24.27 -16.05 -26.54
C GLY A 130 24.99 -17.16 -25.81
N SER A 131 25.65 -16.86 -24.68
CA SER A 131 26.41 -17.87 -23.93
C SER A 131 25.57 -19.07 -23.50
N GLY A 132 24.29 -18.91 -23.21
CA GLY A 132 23.34 -20.00 -22.97
C GLY A 132 22.67 -20.51 -24.24
N VAL A 133 21.99 -19.60 -24.95
CA VAL A 133 21.23 -19.94 -26.17
C VAL A 133 21.43 -18.85 -27.23
N PHE A 134 21.76 -19.28 -28.45
CA PHE A 134 21.83 -18.42 -29.63
C PHE A 134 20.93 -18.97 -30.74
N SER A 135 20.11 -18.13 -31.36
CA SER A 135 19.29 -18.47 -32.52
C SER A 135 19.42 -17.43 -33.63
N GLU A 136 19.58 -17.86 -34.86
CA GLU A 136 19.48 -17.01 -36.06
C GLU A 136 18.02 -16.56 -36.34
N SER A 137 17.03 -17.14 -35.63
CA SER A 137 15.63 -16.76 -35.68
C SER A 137 15.15 -16.47 -34.24
N SER A 138 14.31 -17.30 -33.63
CA SER A 138 13.64 -17.03 -32.36
C SER A 138 14.00 -18.01 -31.25
N ILE A 139 13.82 -17.63 -30.02
CA ILE A 139 13.95 -18.46 -28.82
C ILE A 139 12.64 -18.47 -28.04
N GLU A 140 12.19 -19.67 -27.61
CA GLU A 140 11.01 -19.81 -26.76
C GLU A 140 11.29 -20.71 -25.55
N PHE A 141 10.86 -20.23 -24.35
CA PHE A 141 10.81 -21.01 -23.12
C PHE A 141 9.36 -21.06 -22.63
N SER A 142 8.80 -22.26 -22.54
CA SER A 142 7.40 -22.42 -22.17
C SER A 142 7.14 -23.51 -21.15
N ASN A 143 6.18 -23.29 -20.26
CA ASN A 143 5.70 -24.22 -19.23
C ASN A 143 6.79 -24.75 -18.28
N LEU A 144 7.87 -24.03 -18.06
CA LEU A 144 8.92 -24.40 -17.12
C LEU A 144 8.52 -24.02 -15.69
N ARG A 145 8.75 -24.92 -14.74
CA ARG A 145 8.63 -24.58 -13.32
C ARG A 145 9.70 -23.57 -12.89
N LYS A 146 10.91 -23.70 -13.44
CA LYS A 146 12.03 -22.83 -13.08
C LYS A 146 12.99 -22.62 -14.23
N LEU A 147 13.30 -21.37 -14.53
CA LEU A 147 14.34 -20.96 -15.46
C LEU A 147 15.31 -20.01 -14.74
N VAL A 148 16.58 -20.37 -14.67
CA VAL A 148 17.61 -19.57 -13.96
C VAL A 148 18.84 -19.40 -14.84
N ALA A 149 19.37 -18.16 -14.90
CA ALA A 149 20.72 -17.89 -15.39
C ALA A 149 21.51 -17.12 -14.31
N PHE A 150 22.66 -17.63 -13.94
CA PHE A 150 23.44 -17.10 -12.83
C PHE A 150 24.93 -17.06 -13.12
N GLY A 151 25.59 -15.89 -12.86
CA GLY A 151 27.04 -15.74 -12.86
C GLY A 151 27.68 -16.01 -14.23
N SER A 152 26.97 -15.83 -15.33
CA SER A 152 27.44 -16.11 -16.68
C SER A 152 28.01 -14.86 -17.34
N GLU A 153 29.04 -15.04 -18.21
CA GLU A 153 29.68 -13.95 -18.94
C GLU A 153 29.62 -14.24 -20.47
N SER A 154 29.33 -13.19 -21.26
CA SER A 154 29.22 -13.28 -22.72
C SER A 154 29.67 -11.99 -23.41
N SER A 155 29.81 -12.02 -24.74
CA SER A 155 29.99 -10.77 -25.52
C SER A 155 28.68 -9.99 -25.70
N GLY A 156 27.50 -10.64 -25.52
CA GLY A 156 26.19 -9.99 -25.55
C GLY A 156 25.09 -11.01 -25.29
N GLY A 157 24.32 -10.81 -24.21
CA GLY A 157 23.22 -11.65 -23.77
C GLY A 157 23.55 -13.10 -23.43
N ILE A 158 22.91 -13.69 -22.47
CA ILE A 158 22.86 -15.12 -22.23
C ILE A 158 21.97 -15.79 -23.30
N PHE A 159 20.88 -15.12 -23.60
CA PHE A 159 19.91 -15.47 -24.63
C PHE A 159 19.98 -14.42 -25.74
N THR A 160 20.40 -14.82 -26.92
CA THR A 160 20.53 -13.93 -28.09
C THR A 160 19.78 -14.51 -29.28
N ALA A 161 18.89 -13.73 -29.88
CA ALA A 161 18.15 -14.08 -31.08
C ALA A 161 18.15 -12.93 -32.08
N LYS A 162 17.93 -13.23 -33.36
CA LYS A 162 17.74 -12.21 -34.39
C LYS A 162 16.30 -11.72 -34.47
N ASP A 163 15.32 -12.57 -34.17
CA ASP A 163 13.90 -12.27 -34.21
C ASP A 163 13.33 -12.18 -32.76
N ASP A 164 12.47 -13.10 -32.35
CA ASP A 164 11.77 -13.02 -31.07
C ASP A 164 12.44 -13.86 -29.97
N ILE A 165 12.34 -13.36 -28.74
CA ILE A 165 12.62 -14.14 -27.53
C ILE A 165 11.38 -14.14 -26.66
N SER A 166 10.78 -15.31 -26.44
CA SER A 166 9.51 -15.45 -25.74
C SER A 166 9.58 -16.37 -24.54
N PHE A 167 8.97 -15.95 -23.46
CA PHE A 167 8.78 -16.70 -22.22
C PHE A 167 7.29 -16.81 -21.97
N LYS A 168 6.74 -18.04 -21.96
CA LYS A 168 5.29 -18.27 -21.85
C LYS A 168 4.97 -19.22 -20.71
N ASN A 169 4.04 -18.84 -19.85
CA ASN A 169 3.45 -19.71 -18.83
C ASN A 169 4.46 -20.42 -17.92
N ASN A 170 5.64 -19.80 -17.67
CA ASN A 170 6.63 -20.34 -16.73
C ASN A 170 6.25 -19.94 -15.30
N HIS A 171 6.71 -20.73 -14.30
CA HIS A 171 6.34 -20.47 -12.90
C HIS A 171 7.37 -19.56 -12.19
N TYR A 172 8.66 -19.71 -12.46
CA TYR A 172 9.71 -18.90 -11.84
C TYR A 172 10.84 -18.63 -12.79
N ILE A 173 11.17 -17.35 -12.98
CA ILE A 173 12.28 -16.90 -13.83
C ILE A 173 13.22 -16.05 -13.00
N ALA A 174 14.51 -16.38 -12.95
CA ALA A 174 15.50 -15.58 -12.24
C ALA A 174 16.83 -15.51 -12.98
N PHE A 175 17.24 -14.31 -13.31
CA PHE A 175 18.51 -14.01 -13.99
C PHE A 175 19.34 -13.08 -13.11
N ARG A 176 20.49 -13.59 -12.61
CA ARG A 176 21.25 -12.90 -11.56
C ARG A 176 22.73 -12.89 -11.85
N ASN A 177 23.40 -11.75 -11.56
CA ASN A 177 24.85 -11.60 -11.63
C ASN A 177 25.46 -11.99 -12.99
N ASN A 178 24.75 -11.75 -14.11
CA ASN A 178 25.24 -12.04 -15.45
C ASN A 178 25.89 -10.79 -16.05
N ILE A 179 26.95 -10.98 -16.84
CA ILE A 179 27.75 -9.89 -17.43
C ILE A 179 27.81 -10.07 -18.94
N ALA A 180 27.40 -9.05 -19.68
CA ALA A 180 27.68 -8.95 -21.12
C ALA A 180 28.79 -7.93 -21.38
N LYS A 181 29.85 -8.33 -22.08
CA LYS A 181 30.87 -7.42 -22.64
C LYS A 181 30.35 -6.82 -23.94
N GLY A 182 29.17 -6.25 -23.91
CA GLY A 182 28.42 -5.72 -25.04
C GLY A 182 27.05 -5.25 -24.57
N ASN A 183 25.98 -5.65 -25.25
CA ASN A 183 24.60 -5.27 -24.97
C ASN A 183 23.81 -6.44 -24.35
N GLY A 184 22.80 -6.10 -23.52
CA GLY A 184 21.88 -7.05 -22.90
C GLY A 184 22.55 -8.02 -21.96
N GLY A 185 22.73 -7.67 -20.72
CA GLY A 185 23.37 -8.52 -19.70
C GLY A 185 22.82 -9.94 -19.63
N VAL A 186 21.54 -10.13 -20.01
CA VAL A 186 20.87 -11.44 -20.07
C VAL A 186 20.26 -11.69 -21.45
N ILE A 187 19.46 -10.74 -21.97
CA ILE A 187 18.69 -10.89 -23.21
C ILE A 187 19.14 -9.85 -24.22
N LEU A 188 19.43 -10.30 -25.42
CA LEU A 188 19.82 -9.46 -26.55
C LEU A 188 19.06 -9.83 -27.83
N LEU A 189 18.37 -8.85 -28.42
CA LEU A 189 17.91 -8.92 -29.81
C LEU A 189 18.97 -8.32 -30.73
N GLN A 190 19.44 -9.06 -31.76
CA GLN A 190 20.57 -8.69 -32.62
C GLN A 190 20.19 -8.64 -34.11
N GLY A 191 18.93 -8.74 -34.47
CA GLY A 191 18.48 -8.73 -35.86
C GLY A 191 18.56 -7.38 -36.57
N ALA A 192 18.31 -7.35 -37.85
CA ALA A 192 18.19 -6.15 -38.65
C ALA A 192 16.75 -5.66 -38.83
N VAL A 193 15.77 -6.46 -38.43
CA VAL A 193 14.33 -6.26 -38.61
C VAL A 193 13.60 -6.41 -37.26
N LYS A 194 12.32 -6.15 -37.21
CA LYS A 194 11.48 -6.26 -36.00
C LYS A 194 11.69 -7.58 -35.26
N GLY A 195 12.08 -7.49 -33.99
CA GLY A 195 12.06 -8.62 -33.06
C GLY A 195 11.51 -8.19 -31.72
N ASN A 196 10.87 -9.12 -30.98
CA ASN A 196 10.22 -8.81 -29.71
C ASN A 196 10.80 -9.65 -28.59
N VAL A 197 10.84 -9.07 -27.38
CA VAL A 197 11.02 -9.83 -26.14
C VAL A 197 9.69 -9.86 -25.43
N SER A 198 9.17 -11.04 -25.12
CA SER A 198 7.88 -11.17 -24.46
C SER A 198 7.90 -12.11 -23.26
N PHE A 199 7.30 -11.66 -22.17
CA PHE A 199 6.98 -12.46 -20.99
C PHE A 199 5.45 -12.45 -20.84
N THR A 200 4.83 -13.60 -21.08
CA THR A 200 3.36 -13.71 -21.08
C THR A 200 2.89 -14.80 -20.12
N ASP A 201 1.86 -14.47 -19.32
CA ASP A 201 1.15 -15.41 -18.45
C ASP A 201 2.08 -16.13 -17.43
N GLN A 202 3.13 -15.45 -16.94
CA GLN A 202 4.03 -16.06 -15.97
C GLN A 202 3.30 -16.25 -14.63
N ARG A 203 3.33 -17.47 -14.10
CA ARG A 203 2.59 -17.85 -12.87
C ARG A 203 3.30 -17.49 -11.57
N GLY A 204 4.53 -17.04 -11.63
CA GLY A 204 5.33 -16.65 -10.47
C GLY A 204 6.28 -15.51 -10.79
N ALA A 205 7.31 -15.33 -9.98
CA ALA A 205 8.20 -14.18 -10.07
C ALA A 205 9.11 -14.20 -11.29
N ILE A 206 9.29 -13.04 -11.91
CA ILE A 206 10.31 -12.71 -12.90
C ILE A 206 11.32 -11.78 -12.23
N ILE A 207 12.56 -12.21 -12.09
CA ILE A 207 13.63 -11.51 -11.37
C ILE A 207 14.84 -11.28 -12.27
N PHE A 208 15.24 -10.02 -12.42
CA PHE A 208 16.51 -9.61 -13.00
C PHE A 208 17.30 -8.86 -11.94
N SER A 209 18.36 -9.45 -11.41
CA SER A 209 19.15 -8.79 -10.36
C SER A 209 20.65 -8.78 -10.64
N ASN A 210 21.28 -7.62 -10.43
CA ASN A 210 22.73 -7.42 -10.56
C ASN A 210 23.30 -7.85 -11.92
N ASN A 211 22.54 -7.72 -13.01
CA ASN A 211 23.04 -8.01 -14.33
C ASN A 211 23.70 -6.77 -14.92
N GLN A 212 24.74 -6.94 -15.72
CA GLN A 212 25.57 -5.86 -16.25
C GLN A 212 25.78 -5.95 -17.75
N ALA A 213 25.71 -4.80 -18.41
CA ALA A 213 26.17 -4.63 -19.79
C ALA A 213 27.33 -3.61 -19.79
N ILE A 214 28.56 -4.09 -20.02
CA ILE A 214 29.77 -3.26 -19.98
C ILE A 214 30.25 -2.89 -21.38
N VAL A 215 30.98 -1.77 -21.47
CA VAL A 215 31.55 -1.31 -22.74
C VAL A 215 32.60 -2.32 -23.25
N SER A 216 32.51 -2.66 -24.51
CA SER A 216 33.53 -3.46 -25.22
C SER A 216 34.26 -2.60 -26.22
N SER A 217 35.57 -2.64 -26.20
CA SER A 217 36.40 -1.96 -27.22
C SER A 217 36.19 -2.48 -28.63
N SER A 218 35.75 -3.71 -28.76
CA SER A 218 35.51 -4.39 -30.06
C SER A 218 34.09 -4.19 -30.61
N ILE A 219 33.13 -3.68 -29.81
CA ILE A 219 31.72 -3.53 -30.21
C ILE A 219 31.35 -2.07 -30.10
N LYS A 220 31.16 -1.40 -31.24
CA LYS A 220 30.74 -0.02 -31.35
C LYS A 220 29.35 0.13 -30.71
N HIS A 221 29.16 1.14 -29.85
CA HIS A 221 27.89 1.40 -29.12
C HIS A 221 27.46 0.24 -28.18
N SER A 222 28.37 -0.38 -27.48
CA SER A 222 28.15 -1.43 -26.49
C SER A 222 27.74 -0.87 -25.10
N GLY A 223 27.38 -1.76 -24.19
CA GLY A 223 27.03 -1.42 -22.82
C GLY A 223 25.56 -0.96 -22.65
N ARG A 224 24.61 -1.53 -23.36
CA ARG A 224 23.20 -1.13 -23.35
C ARG A 224 22.33 -2.21 -22.73
N GLY A 225 21.42 -1.83 -21.82
CA GLY A 225 20.48 -2.73 -21.14
C GLY A 225 21.16 -3.74 -20.23
N GLY A 226 21.34 -3.42 -18.97
CA GLY A 226 22.01 -4.31 -18.01
C GLY A 226 21.36 -5.69 -17.88
N ALA A 227 20.04 -5.78 -18.09
CA ALA A 227 19.31 -7.04 -18.20
C ALA A 227 18.86 -7.32 -19.64
N ILE A 228 18.13 -6.40 -20.28
CA ILE A 228 17.49 -6.61 -21.59
C ILE A 228 17.91 -5.49 -22.56
N SER A 229 18.34 -5.85 -23.75
CA SER A 229 18.58 -4.95 -24.87
C SER A 229 17.82 -5.40 -26.13
N GLY A 230 16.89 -4.54 -26.62
CA GLY A 230 16.10 -4.79 -27.82
C GLY A 230 16.02 -3.53 -28.68
N ASP A 231 17.14 -3.13 -29.31
CA ASP A 231 17.25 -1.85 -30.03
C ASP A 231 16.92 -1.97 -31.53
N LEU A 232 15.89 -2.70 -31.86
CA LEU A 232 15.43 -2.81 -33.24
C LEU A 232 14.27 -1.83 -33.49
N THR A 233 14.23 -1.25 -34.69
CA THR A 233 13.16 -0.31 -35.06
C THR A 233 11.81 -1.02 -35.00
N GLY A 234 10.90 -0.53 -34.17
CA GLY A 234 9.58 -1.08 -33.94
C GLY A 234 9.55 -2.36 -33.09
N SER A 235 10.66 -2.69 -32.41
CA SER A 235 10.67 -3.79 -31.43
C SER A 235 9.82 -3.49 -30.20
N ARG A 236 9.32 -4.55 -29.57
CA ARG A 236 8.53 -4.46 -28.35
C ARG A 236 9.11 -5.36 -27.26
N ILE A 237 9.35 -4.80 -26.09
CA ILE A 237 9.65 -5.55 -24.87
C ILE A 237 8.36 -5.56 -24.05
N LEU A 238 7.68 -6.70 -24.01
CA LEU A 238 6.33 -6.85 -23.48
C LEU A 238 6.31 -7.76 -22.25
N PHE A 239 5.69 -7.29 -21.19
CA PHE A 239 5.32 -8.06 -20.00
C PHE A 239 3.80 -8.05 -19.89
N LEU A 240 3.15 -9.19 -20.18
CA LEU A 240 1.70 -9.32 -20.26
C LEU A 240 1.17 -10.36 -19.27
N ASN A 241 0.20 -10.00 -18.45
CA ASN A 241 -0.51 -10.88 -17.52
C ASN A 241 0.41 -11.65 -16.56
N ASN A 242 1.51 -11.05 -16.10
CA ASN A 242 2.45 -11.71 -15.22
C ASN A 242 2.11 -11.44 -13.74
N GLN A 243 2.71 -12.26 -12.87
CA GLN A 243 2.70 -12.03 -11.43
C GLN A 243 3.77 -10.99 -11.06
N GLN A 244 4.66 -11.28 -10.14
CA GLN A 244 5.70 -10.34 -9.70
C GLN A 244 6.78 -10.14 -10.75
N ILE A 245 7.16 -8.87 -11.00
CA ILE A 245 8.27 -8.50 -11.89
C ILE A 245 9.24 -7.59 -11.11
N MET A 246 10.52 -7.97 -11.09
CA MET A 246 11.56 -7.24 -10.34
C MET A 246 12.83 -7.05 -11.17
N PHE A 247 13.29 -5.81 -11.25
CA PHE A 247 14.60 -5.41 -11.77
C PHE A 247 15.38 -4.69 -10.67
N GLU A 248 16.43 -5.31 -10.17
CA GLU A 248 17.19 -4.79 -9.02
C GLU A 248 18.70 -4.79 -9.29
N GLY A 249 19.36 -3.65 -9.04
CA GLY A 249 20.82 -3.54 -9.09
C GLY A 249 21.43 -3.75 -10.48
N ASN A 250 20.65 -3.70 -11.57
CA ASN A 250 21.20 -3.89 -12.92
C ASN A 250 21.93 -2.62 -13.38
N SER A 251 23.01 -2.78 -14.19
CA SER A 251 23.84 -1.66 -14.60
C SER A 251 24.25 -1.70 -16.07
N ALA A 252 24.29 -0.50 -16.70
CA ALA A 252 24.65 -0.35 -18.11
C ALA A 252 25.15 1.07 -18.42
N VAL A 253 25.56 1.33 -19.66
CA VAL A 253 25.80 2.71 -20.14
C VAL A 253 24.48 3.43 -20.35
N HIS A 254 23.49 2.78 -20.96
CA HIS A 254 22.14 3.28 -21.17
C HIS A 254 21.12 2.22 -20.76
N GLY A 255 20.06 2.65 -20.04
CA GLY A 255 19.03 1.75 -19.55
C GLY A 255 19.61 0.70 -18.62
N GLY A 256 19.86 1.06 -17.35
CA GLY A 256 20.52 0.18 -16.39
C GLY A 256 19.92 -1.22 -16.32
N ALA A 257 18.60 -1.33 -16.45
CA ALA A 257 17.90 -2.61 -16.59
C ALA A 257 17.51 -2.88 -18.06
N ILE A 258 16.76 -1.97 -18.70
CA ILE A 258 16.16 -2.18 -20.02
C ILE A 258 16.59 -1.09 -21.00
N TYR A 259 17.00 -1.48 -22.19
CA TYR A 259 17.31 -0.57 -23.30
C TYR A 259 16.53 -0.94 -24.57
N SER A 260 15.77 0.00 -25.12
CA SER A 260 15.02 -0.12 -26.38
C SER A 260 14.82 1.24 -27.05
N LYS A 261 15.92 1.88 -27.47
CA LYS A 261 15.90 3.26 -27.99
C LYS A 261 14.86 3.52 -29.08
N ASN A 262 14.71 2.57 -30.03
CA ASN A 262 13.83 2.71 -31.17
C ASN A 262 12.54 1.88 -31.07
N GLY A 263 12.25 1.34 -29.90
CA GLY A 263 11.13 0.44 -29.65
C GLY A 263 10.24 0.86 -28.48
N VAL A 264 9.41 -0.07 -28.05
CA VAL A 264 8.45 0.10 -26.96
C VAL A 264 8.78 -0.85 -25.81
N VAL A 265 8.77 -0.32 -24.59
CA VAL A 265 8.77 -1.11 -23.35
C VAL A 265 7.39 -1.03 -22.74
N GLU A 266 6.72 -2.16 -22.59
CA GLU A 266 5.32 -2.20 -22.19
C GLU A 266 5.04 -3.26 -21.13
N PHE A 267 4.37 -2.83 -20.06
CA PHE A 267 3.82 -3.65 -19.00
C PHE A 267 2.31 -3.53 -19.08
N LEU A 268 1.59 -4.64 -19.31
CA LEU A 268 0.16 -4.65 -19.56
C LEU A 268 -0.53 -5.73 -18.72
N GLY A 269 -1.51 -5.34 -17.91
CA GLY A 269 -2.39 -6.27 -17.18
C GLY A 269 -1.68 -7.19 -16.19
N ASN A 270 -0.50 -6.81 -15.66
CA ASN A 270 0.20 -7.66 -14.70
C ASN A 270 -0.47 -7.59 -13.32
N ALA A 271 -0.63 -8.75 -12.70
CA ALA A 271 -1.37 -8.89 -11.44
C ALA A 271 -0.51 -8.75 -10.18
N GLY A 272 0.81 -8.90 -10.29
CA GLY A 272 1.73 -8.76 -9.18
C GLY A 272 2.56 -7.48 -9.25
N PRO A 273 3.29 -7.16 -8.16
CA PRO A 273 4.08 -5.92 -8.05
C PRO A 273 5.13 -5.80 -9.17
N LEU A 274 5.25 -4.59 -9.72
CA LEU A 274 6.31 -4.21 -10.66
C LEU A 274 7.33 -3.32 -9.95
N SER A 275 8.58 -3.77 -9.84
CA SER A 275 9.63 -3.07 -9.12
C SER A 275 10.89 -2.85 -9.96
N PHE A 276 11.38 -1.61 -9.99
CA PHE A 276 12.69 -1.22 -10.48
C PHE A 276 13.47 -0.55 -9.35
N LYS A 277 14.48 -1.25 -8.82
CA LYS A 277 15.20 -0.77 -7.64
C LYS A 277 16.71 -0.76 -7.88
N GLU A 278 17.36 0.34 -7.48
CA GLU A 278 18.83 0.45 -7.48
C GLU A 278 19.50 0.17 -8.86
N ASN A 279 18.77 0.33 -9.97
CA ASN A 279 19.37 0.19 -11.29
C ASN A 279 20.16 1.45 -11.66
N SER A 280 21.26 1.28 -12.39
CA SER A 280 22.17 2.38 -12.67
C SER A 280 22.62 2.48 -14.12
N SER A 281 22.74 3.71 -14.63
CA SER A 281 23.31 3.97 -15.96
C SER A 281 24.40 5.02 -15.94
N VAL A 282 25.42 4.82 -16.74
CA VAL A 282 26.51 5.81 -16.95
C VAL A 282 26.01 7.00 -17.78
N ALA A 283 24.91 6.85 -18.51
CA ALA A 283 24.30 7.93 -19.29
C ALA A 283 22.82 8.09 -18.95
N ASN A 284 21.89 7.75 -19.83
CA ASN A 284 20.47 8.02 -19.66
C ASN A 284 19.68 6.78 -19.24
N GLY A 285 18.61 7.00 -18.46
CA GLY A 285 17.68 5.98 -18.00
C GLY A 285 18.31 5.03 -16.99
N GLY A 286 18.33 5.41 -15.71
CA GLY A 286 18.90 4.58 -14.65
C GLY A 286 18.34 3.17 -14.62
N ALA A 287 17.03 3.01 -14.80
CA ALA A 287 16.40 1.72 -15.02
C ALA A 287 16.07 1.48 -16.50
N ILE A 288 15.36 2.42 -17.16
CA ILE A 288 14.81 2.20 -18.51
C ILE A 288 15.22 3.32 -19.46
N TYR A 289 15.69 2.92 -20.65
CA TYR A 289 15.88 3.81 -21.80
C TYR A 289 15.07 3.27 -22.98
N THR A 290 14.08 4.03 -23.45
CA THR A 290 13.22 3.59 -24.56
C THR A 290 12.69 4.77 -25.37
N SER A 291 12.13 4.52 -26.55
CA SER A 291 11.31 5.51 -27.27
C SER A 291 9.95 5.69 -26.58
N ASN A 292 9.27 4.58 -26.29
CA ASN A 292 7.95 4.59 -25.66
C ASN A 292 7.95 3.69 -24.42
N PHE A 293 7.58 4.24 -23.28
CA PHE A 293 7.31 3.51 -22.04
C PHE A 293 5.82 3.50 -21.74
N LYS A 294 5.28 2.30 -21.51
CA LYS A 294 3.87 2.12 -21.12
C LYS A 294 3.78 1.16 -19.95
N ALA A 295 3.04 1.54 -18.93
CA ALA A 295 2.64 0.64 -17.85
C ALA A 295 1.16 0.85 -17.54
N ASN A 296 0.32 -0.02 -18.09
CA ASN A 296 -1.13 0.16 -18.11
C ASN A 296 -1.84 -1.07 -17.56
N GLN A 297 -3.01 -0.86 -16.94
CA GLN A 297 -3.88 -1.92 -16.42
C GLN A 297 -3.20 -2.82 -15.37
N GLN A 298 -2.23 -2.30 -14.60
CA GLN A 298 -1.63 -3.03 -13.50
C GLN A 298 -2.61 -3.07 -12.32
N THR A 299 -2.73 -4.24 -11.68
CA THR A 299 -3.61 -4.41 -10.51
C THR A 299 -2.84 -4.49 -9.19
N ALA A 300 -1.54 -4.24 -9.23
CA ALA A 300 -0.63 -4.23 -8.08
C ALA A 300 0.36 -3.04 -8.19
N PRO A 301 1.04 -2.68 -7.09
CA PRO A 301 1.88 -1.48 -7.05
C PRO A 301 3.00 -1.46 -8.09
N ILE A 302 3.30 -0.27 -8.62
CA ILE A 302 4.46 0.03 -9.44
C ILE A 302 5.44 0.87 -8.64
N VAL A 303 6.68 0.41 -8.49
CA VAL A 303 7.71 1.11 -7.71
C VAL A 303 8.99 1.31 -8.52
N PHE A 304 9.41 2.56 -8.67
CA PHE A 304 10.73 2.94 -9.14
C PHE A 304 11.48 3.59 -7.98
N SER A 305 12.49 2.91 -7.41
CA SER A 305 13.19 3.42 -6.25
C SER A 305 14.70 3.37 -6.39
N GLN A 306 15.38 4.45 -5.97
CA GLN A 306 16.84 4.52 -5.90
C GLN A 306 17.55 4.21 -7.23
N ASN A 307 16.90 4.43 -8.39
CA ASN A 307 17.54 4.30 -9.68
C ASN A 307 18.38 5.54 -9.99
N ASN A 308 19.51 5.36 -10.64
CA ASN A 308 20.49 6.42 -10.85
C ASN A 308 20.96 6.51 -12.31
N ALA A 309 20.94 7.74 -12.87
CA ALA A 309 21.51 8.05 -14.19
C ALA A 309 22.58 9.14 -14.08
N ASN A 310 23.74 8.96 -14.73
CA ASN A 310 24.75 10.02 -14.78
C ASN A 310 24.39 11.15 -15.75
N LYS A 311 23.28 11.02 -16.50
CA LYS A 311 22.72 12.09 -17.33
C LYS A 311 21.26 12.32 -17.02
N LYS A 312 20.32 11.88 -17.87
CA LYS A 312 18.90 12.20 -17.77
C LYS A 312 18.06 10.97 -17.42
N GLY A 313 16.97 11.20 -16.67
CA GLY A 313 15.99 10.16 -16.29
C GLY A 313 16.55 9.16 -15.30
N GLY A 314 16.57 9.50 -14.02
CA GLY A 314 17.11 8.62 -12.97
C GLY A 314 16.47 7.23 -12.95
N ALA A 315 15.16 7.16 -13.16
CA ALA A 315 14.47 5.91 -13.43
C ALA A 315 14.22 5.68 -14.92
N ILE A 316 13.52 6.62 -15.58
CA ILE A 316 13.05 6.44 -16.95
C ILE A 316 13.56 7.58 -17.84
N TYR A 317 14.18 7.22 -18.96
CA TYR A 317 14.41 8.11 -20.09
C TYR A 317 13.62 7.60 -21.30
N ALA A 318 12.61 8.37 -21.73
CA ALA A 318 11.76 7.98 -22.86
C ALA A 318 11.31 9.19 -23.67
N GLN A 319 10.97 9.03 -24.94
CA GLN A 319 10.29 10.06 -25.71
C GLN A 319 8.83 10.22 -25.24
N TYR A 320 8.15 9.08 -25.00
CA TYR A 320 6.78 9.03 -24.51
C TYR A 320 6.71 8.19 -23.26
N VAL A 321 6.05 8.71 -22.22
CA VAL A 321 5.69 7.99 -20.99
C VAL A 321 4.18 7.98 -20.84
N ASN A 322 3.62 6.78 -20.66
CA ASN A 322 2.19 6.60 -20.47
C ASN A 322 1.95 5.66 -19.27
N LEU A 323 1.24 6.18 -18.26
CA LEU A 323 0.86 5.50 -17.04
C LEU A 323 -0.64 5.68 -16.85
N GLU A 324 -1.44 4.76 -17.38
CA GLU A 324 -2.89 4.88 -17.39
C GLU A 324 -3.58 3.58 -16.93
N GLN A 325 -4.77 3.70 -16.37
CA GLN A 325 -5.64 2.59 -15.96
C GLN A 325 -5.01 1.63 -14.93
N ASN A 326 -4.01 2.07 -14.17
CA ASN A 326 -3.42 1.27 -13.10
C ASN A 326 -4.28 1.35 -11.85
N GLN A 327 -4.62 0.21 -11.26
CA GLN A 327 -5.59 0.11 -10.16
C GLN A 327 -4.97 0.19 -8.77
N ASP A 328 -3.64 0.22 -8.68
CA ASP A 328 -2.90 0.33 -7.42
C ASP A 328 -1.86 1.46 -7.54
N SER A 329 -1.20 1.78 -6.43
CA SER A 329 -0.29 2.91 -6.30
C SER A 329 0.93 2.85 -7.22
N ILE A 330 1.38 4.03 -7.67
CA ILE A 330 2.63 4.19 -8.41
C ILE A 330 3.56 5.10 -7.62
N ARG A 331 4.80 4.65 -7.39
CA ARG A 331 5.78 5.40 -6.61
C ARG A 331 7.10 5.56 -7.34
N PHE A 332 7.57 6.81 -7.40
CA PHE A 332 8.90 7.18 -7.84
C PHE A 332 9.63 7.78 -6.65
N GLU A 333 10.55 7.04 -6.03
CA GLU A 333 11.17 7.43 -4.76
C GLU A 333 12.69 7.42 -4.85
N LYS A 334 13.33 8.53 -4.48
CA LYS A 334 14.81 8.63 -4.36
C LYS A 334 15.57 8.26 -5.63
N ASN A 335 14.95 8.47 -6.80
CA ASN A 335 15.66 8.32 -8.06
C ASN A 335 16.51 9.57 -8.32
N SER A 336 17.65 9.41 -9.01
CA SER A 336 18.57 10.52 -9.23
C SER A 336 19.12 10.59 -10.64
N ALA A 337 19.28 11.79 -11.16
CA ALA A 337 19.91 12.07 -12.45
C ALA A 337 20.88 13.25 -12.32
N LYS A 338 22.09 13.18 -12.90
CA LYS A 338 23.06 14.27 -12.77
C LYS A 338 22.76 15.48 -13.69
N GLU A 339 21.88 15.33 -14.67
CA GLU A 339 21.45 16.43 -15.54
C GLU A 339 19.99 16.81 -15.24
N GLY A 340 19.01 16.08 -15.75
CA GLY A 340 17.58 16.42 -15.60
C GLY A 340 16.66 15.21 -15.49
N GLY A 341 15.53 15.40 -14.80
CA GLY A 341 14.54 14.35 -14.55
C GLY A 341 15.03 13.31 -13.55
N GLY A 342 15.05 13.64 -12.28
CA GLY A 342 15.47 12.71 -11.22
C GLY A 342 14.75 11.37 -11.26
N ALA A 343 13.43 11.39 -11.56
CA ALA A 343 12.68 10.17 -11.85
C ALA A 343 12.51 9.96 -13.37
N ILE A 344 11.87 10.91 -14.06
CA ILE A 344 11.48 10.77 -15.47
C ILE A 344 12.09 11.91 -16.29
N SER A 345 12.72 11.57 -17.43
CA SER A 345 13.01 12.52 -18.49
C SER A 345 12.31 12.08 -19.77
N SER A 346 11.44 12.96 -20.33
CA SER A 346 10.66 12.64 -21.52
C SER A 346 10.36 13.88 -22.37
N SER A 347 9.83 13.68 -23.58
CA SER A 347 9.23 14.75 -24.37
C SER A 347 7.73 14.84 -24.12
N GLN A 348 7.05 13.72 -23.92
CA GLN A 348 5.63 13.66 -23.63
C GLN A 348 5.36 12.71 -22.45
N CYS A 349 4.55 13.17 -21.50
CA CYS A 349 4.23 12.45 -20.29
C CYS A 349 2.73 12.50 -19.99
N VAL A 350 2.09 11.34 -19.96
CA VAL A 350 0.67 11.16 -19.64
C VAL A 350 0.58 10.26 -18.41
N ILE A 351 -0.03 10.77 -17.35
CA ILE A 351 -0.16 10.09 -16.07
C ILE A 351 -1.61 10.23 -15.60
N THR A 352 -2.29 9.11 -15.44
CA THR A 352 -3.64 9.03 -14.89
C THR A 352 -3.65 8.19 -13.61
N ALA A 353 -4.00 8.80 -12.49
CA ALA A 353 -4.05 8.16 -11.18
C ALA A 353 -5.44 7.58 -10.92
N HIS A 354 -5.55 6.24 -10.85
CA HIS A 354 -6.72 5.54 -10.33
C HIS A 354 -6.55 5.15 -8.86
N ASP A 355 -5.32 5.09 -8.37
CA ASP A 355 -4.90 5.10 -6.98
C ASP A 355 -3.75 6.10 -6.82
N ALA A 356 -3.20 6.28 -5.62
CA ALA A 356 -2.20 7.30 -5.34
C ALA A 356 -0.94 7.17 -6.22
N ILE A 357 -0.53 8.29 -6.83
CA ILE A 357 0.76 8.40 -7.52
C ILE A 357 1.64 9.40 -6.77
N THR A 358 2.82 8.96 -6.38
CA THR A 358 3.76 9.79 -5.61
C THR A 358 5.12 9.89 -6.29
N PHE A 359 5.64 11.11 -6.34
CA PHE A 359 7.01 11.42 -6.68
C PHE A 359 7.69 12.01 -5.44
N ALA A 360 8.53 11.20 -4.76
CA ALA A 360 9.12 11.59 -3.48
C ALA A 360 10.65 11.56 -3.53
N ASP A 361 11.28 12.61 -3.02
CA ASP A 361 12.73 12.69 -2.79
C ASP A 361 13.58 12.41 -4.05
N ASN A 362 13.08 12.68 -5.25
CA ASN A 362 13.85 12.49 -6.47
C ASN A 362 14.75 13.69 -6.70
N ALA A 363 15.96 13.48 -7.24
CA ALA A 363 16.98 14.50 -7.39
C ALA A 363 17.48 14.64 -8.83
N ALA A 364 17.50 15.87 -9.34
CA ALA A 364 18.08 16.21 -10.65
C ALA A 364 19.31 17.10 -10.52
N GLY A 365 20.13 17.16 -11.58
CA GLY A 365 21.18 18.13 -11.71
C GLY A 365 20.70 19.51 -12.17
N ASP A 366 21.56 20.25 -12.88
CA ASP A 366 21.36 21.64 -13.26
C ASP A 366 20.25 21.90 -14.31
N LEU A 367 19.85 20.87 -15.05
CA LEU A 367 18.73 21.00 -16.00
C LEU A 367 17.36 20.99 -15.30
N GLY A 368 17.27 20.51 -14.04
CA GLY A 368 16.06 20.56 -13.24
C GLY A 368 15.12 19.38 -13.44
N GLY A 369 13.90 19.51 -12.86
CA GLY A 369 12.91 18.47 -12.83
C GLY A 369 13.30 17.33 -11.89
N GLY A 370 13.37 17.59 -10.58
CA GLY A 370 13.69 16.56 -9.59
C GLY A 370 12.84 15.31 -9.77
N ALA A 371 11.54 15.48 -10.09
CA ALA A 371 10.69 14.38 -10.49
C ALA A 371 10.67 14.21 -12.01
N ILE A 372 10.19 15.23 -12.76
CA ILE A 372 9.96 15.14 -14.20
C ILE A 372 10.69 16.27 -14.95
N PHE A 373 11.46 15.91 -15.94
CA PHE A 373 12.10 16.83 -16.88
C PHE A 373 11.52 16.60 -18.28
N LEU A 374 10.92 17.66 -18.86
CA LEU A 374 10.40 17.61 -20.21
C LEU A 374 11.36 18.33 -21.18
N ASP A 375 11.89 17.56 -22.13
CA ASP A 375 12.83 18.04 -23.15
C ASP A 375 12.44 17.48 -24.52
N GLY A 376 12.30 18.36 -25.52
CA GLY A 376 11.92 17.96 -26.87
C GLY A 376 11.29 19.14 -27.63
N LYS A 377 11.06 18.97 -28.91
CA LYS A 377 10.55 20.06 -29.77
C LYS A 377 9.13 20.53 -29.44
N LEU A 378 8.28 19.64 -28.89
CA LEU A 378 6.88 19.91 -28.54
C LEU A 378 6.55 19.19 -27.23
N PRO A 379 7.09 19.62 -26.07
CA PRO A 379 6.84 18.98 -24.82
C PRO A 379 5.36 19.02 -24.44
N SER A 380 4.87 17.89 -23.88
CA SER A 380 3.48 17.76 -23.47
C SER A 380 3.39 17.05 -22.11
N LEU A 381 2.57 17.60 -21.23
CA LEU A 381 2.30 17.06 -19.90
C LEU A 381 0.80 16.96 -19.67
N SER A 382 0.34 15.75 -19.31
CA SER A 382 -1.03 15.55 -18.86
C SER A 382 -1.00 14.78 -17.52
N LEU A 383 -1.48 15.40 -16.46
CA LEU A 383 -1.65 14.80 -15.15
C LEU A 383 -3.14 14.74 -14.83
N VAL A 384 -3.67 13.55 -14.60
CA VAL A 384 -5.09 13.32 -14.33
C VAL A 384 -5.24 12.53 -13.01
N ALA A 385 -5.77 13.18 -11.98
CA ALA A 385 -6.17 12.53 -10.73
C ALA A 385 -7.61 12.02 -10.88
N HIS A 386 -7.76 10.74 -11.31
CA HIS A 386 -9.08 10.16 -11.64
C HIS A 386 -9.82 9.69 -10.37
N SER A 387 -9.34 8.65 -9.71
CA SER A 387 -9.85 8.12 -8.44
C SER A 387 -8.77 8.03 -7.35
N GLY A 388 -7.56 8.47 -7.67
CA GLY A 388 -6.42 8.64 -6.76
C GLY A 388 -5.77 10.01 -6.93
N ASN A 389 -5.04 10.44 -5.91
CA ASN A 389 -4.31 11.71 -5.92
C ASN A 389 -2.95 11.58 -6.59
N ILE A 390 -2.42 12.70 -7.10
CA ILE A 390 -1.03 12.80 -7.54
C ILE A 390 -0.29 13.76 -6.61
N ALA A 391 0.88 13.36 -6.10
CA ALA A 391 1.67 14.21 -5.20
C ALA A 391 3.15 14.25 -5.57
N PHE A 392 3.73 15.45 -5.47
CA PHE A 392 5.15 15.72 -5.67
C PHE A 392 5.72 16.33 -4.40
N SER A 393 6.68 15.66 -3.73
CA SER A 393 7.21 16.13 -2.45
C SER A 393 8.69 15.77 -2.28
N GLY A 394 9.50 16.72 -1.82
CA GLY A 394 10.91 16.53 -1.57
C GLY A 394 11.77 16.39 -2.83
N ASN A 395 11.23 16.70 -4.00
CA ASN A 395 11.96 16.62 -5.26
C ASN A 395 12.88 17.85 -5.44
N THR A 396 14.13 17.65 -5.83
CA THR A 396 15.15 18.70 -5.85
C THR A 396 15.91 18.77 -7.15
N MET A 397 16.48 19.93 -7.42
CA MET A 397 17.45 20.18 -8.49
C MET A 397 18.70 20.87 -7.97
N LEU A 398 19.83 20.71 -8.65
CA LEU A 398 21.04 21.47 -8.38
C LEU A 398 21.05 22.71 -9.26
N GLN A 399 21.14 23.89 -8.63
CA GLN A 399 21.35 25.14 -9.35
C GLN A 399 22.81 25.59 -9.19
N ALA A 400 23.50 25.76 -10.30
CA ALA A 400 24.83 26.37 -10.32
C ALA A 400 24.76 27.84 -9.88
N THR A 401 25.52 28.20 -8.87
CA THR A 401 25.65 29.58 -8.39
C THR A 401 27.11 30.00 -8.40
N LYS A 402 27.41 31.31 -8.29
CA LYS A 402 28.77 31.80 -8.17
C LYS A 402 29.56 31.27 -6.97
N LYS A 403 28.83 30.73 -5.94
CA LYS A 403 29.38 30.18 -4.72
C LYS A 403 29.42 28.66 -4.67
N GLY A 404 28.99 27.97 -5.76
CA GLY A 404 28.87 26.51 -5.85
C GLY A 404 27.46 26.07 -6.24
N ALA A 405 27.19 24.77 -6.19
CA ALA A 405 25.86 24.23 -6.48
C ALA A 405 24.97 24.31 -5.23
N LEU A 406 23.77 24.86 -5.42
CA LEU A 406 22.74 24.93 -4.39
C LEU A 406 21.61 23.95 -4.73
N SER A 407 21.21 23.11 -3.77
CA SER A 407 20.02 22.24 -3.91
C SER A 407 18.76 23.07 -3.71
N ARG A 408 17.81 22.98 -4.65
CA ARG A 408 16.52 23.67 -4.63
C ARG A 408 15.38 22.70 -4.86
N HIS A 409 14.23 22.97 -4.27
CA HIS A 409 13.01 22.23 -4.55
C HIS A 409 12.52 22.50 -5.97
N ASN A 410 12.24 21.45 -6.71
CA ASN A 410 11.67 21.52 -8.05
C ASN A 410 11.09 20.15 -8.46
N SER A 411 9.79 20.09 -8.64
CA SER A 411 9.13 18.84 -9.06
C SER A 411 9.25 18.63 -10.57
N ILE A 412 8.84 19.62 -11.34
CA ILE A 412 8.74 19.52 -12.80
C ILE A 412 9.48 20.68 -13.45
N PHE A 413 10.30 20.38 -14.42
CA PHE A 413 10.95 21.39 -15.25
C PHE A 413 10.64 21.15 -16.73
N ILE A 414 10.06 22.16 -17.41
CA ILE A 414 9.74 22.13 -18.83
C ILE A 414 10.69 23.11 -19.54
N LYS A 415 11.61 22.57 -20.34
CA LYS A 415 12.70 23.34 -20.93
C LYS A 415 12.28 24.18 -22.14
N GLU A 416 11.61 23.54 -23.08
CA GLU A 416 11.19 24.17 -24.35
C GLU A 416 9.71 24.61 -24.27
N ALA A 417 9.27 25.42 -25.22
CA ALA A 417 7.89 25.89 -25.27
C ALA A 417 6.89 24.72 -25.37
N PRO A 418 6.02 24.53 -24.35
CA PRO A 418 5.11 23.38 -24.31
C PRO A 418 4.02 23.51 -25.37
N TYR A 419 3.70 22.35 -25.99
CA TYR A 419 2.53 22.23 -26.85
C TYR A 419 1.25 22.11 -26.00
N LYS A 420 1.31 21.37 -24.90
CA LYS A 420 0.17 21.14 -24.02
C LYS A 420 0.64 20.92 -22.57
N ILE A 421 0.05 21.66 -21.63
CA ILE A 421 0.12 21.35 -20.19
C ILE A 421 -1.30 21.26 -19.68
N GLN A 422 -1.59 20.16 -19.00
CA GLN A 422 -2.93 19.89 -18.50
C GLN A 422 -2.87 19.26 -17.12
N PHE A 423 -3.65 19.82 -16.19
CA PHE A 423 -3.89 19.29 -14.86
C PHE A 423 -5.40 19.10 -14.67
N ALA A 424 -5.85 17.86 -14.46
CA ALA A 424 -7.26 17.56 -14.24
C ALA A 424 -7.42 16.68 -13.00
N ALA A 425 -8.30 17.08 -12.11
CA ALA A 425 -8.62 16.30 -10.91
C ALA A 425 -10.13 16.06 -10.81
N ASN A 426 -10.53 14.81 -10.57
CA ASN A 426 -11.90 14.45 -10.33
C ASN A 426 -12.42 15.08 -9.03
N LYS A 427 -13.72 15.21 -8.88
CA LYS A 427 -14.33 15.64 -7.62
C LYS A 427 -13.76 14.80 -6.45
N ASN A 428 -13.33 15.47 -5.38
CA ASN A 428 -12.67 14.89 -4.19
C ASN A 428 -11.25 14.33 -4.43
N GLN A 429 -10.65 14.53 -5.61
CA GLN A 429 -9.26 14.21 -5.88
C GLN A 429 -8.42 15.48 -6.00
N SER A 430 -7.08 15.32 -5.89
CA SER A 430 -6.17 16.43 -5.99
C SER A 430 -4.87 16.09 -6.71
N ILE A 431 -4.25 17.12 -7.32
CA ILE A 431 -2.86 17.11 -7.75
C ILE A 431 -2.11 18.10 -6.86
N ASN A 432 -1.15 17.61 -6.07
CA ASN A 432 -0.46 18.38 -5.05
C ASN A 432 1.01 18.60 -5.44
N PHE A 433 1.39 19.83 -5.65
CA PHE A 433 2.77 20.24 -5.86
C PHE A 433 3.32 20.89 -4.59
N PHE A 434 4.06 20.10 -3.78
CA PHE A 434 4.79 20.62 -2.63
C PHE A 434 6.16 21.16 -3.04
N ASP A 435 6.60 20.88 -4.25
CA ASP A 435 7.80 21.40 -4.88
C ASP A 435 7.40 22.19 -6.15
N PRO A 436 8.10 23.27 -6.52
CA PRO A 436 7.76 24.11 -7.67
C PRO A 436 7.70 23.39 -9.01
N VAL A 437 6.80 23.84 -9.85
CA VAL A 437 6.75 23.54 -11.30
C VAL A 437 7.33 24.74 -12.07
N ILE A 438 8.26 24.51 -12.98
CA ILE A 438 8.94 25.56 -13.72
C ILE A 438 8.83 25.31 -15.22
N ALA A 439 8.21 26.24 -15.93
CA ALA A 439 8.08 26.28 -17.40
C ALA A 439 8.45 27.69 -17.93
N LEU A 440 9.73 27.91 -18.28
CA LEU A 440 10.27 29.24 -18.57
C LEU A 440 10.10 29.68 -20.02
N ALA A 441 10.06 28.75 -20.96
CA ALA A 441 9.89 29.06 -22.34
C ALA A 441 8.47 29.59 -22.65
N ALA A 442 8.35 30.75 -23.23
CA ALA A 442 7.04 31.32 -23.56
C ALA A 442 6.29 30.48 -24.60
N SER A 443 5.02 30.23 -24.33
CA SER A 443 4.11 29.53 -25.24
C SER A 443 2.73 30.19 -25.23
N PRO A 444 2.07 30.34 -26.39
CA PRO A 444 0.69 30.81 -26.46
C PRO A 444 -0.31 29.72 -25.99
N SER A 445 0.12 28.44 -25.92
CA SER A 445 -0.71 27.33 -25.46
C SER A 445 -0.94 27.44 -23.96
N PRO A 446 -2.19 27.56 -23.48
CA PRO A 446 -2.47 27.74 -22.08
C PRO A 446 -2.27 26.45 -21.29
N VAL A 447 -1.88 26.62 -20.03
CA VAL A 447 -2.00 25.57 -19.03
C VAL A 447 -3.47 25.40 -18.72
N GLN A 448 -4.03 24.23 -19.00
CA GLN A 448 -5.43 23.90 -18.78
C GLN A 448 -5.62 23.26 -17.38
N ILE A 449 -6.44 23.89 -16.56
CA ILE A 449 -6.80 23.37 -15.23
C ILE A 449 -8.27 22.96 -15.22
N ASN A 450 -8.54 21.67 -15.01
CA ASN A 450 -9.86 21.07 -14.93
C ASN A 450 -10.74 21.42 -16.15
N ALA A 451 -10.20 21.28 -17.35
CA ALA A 451 -10.91 21.57 -18.58
C ALA A 451 -12.10 20.64 -18.83
N PRO A 452 -13.25 21.15 -19.33
CA PRO A 452 -14.49 20.38 -19.46
C PRO A 452 -14.44 19.29 -20.53
N GLU A 453 -13.54 19.37 -21.49
CA GLU A 453 -13.33 18.35 -22.53
C GLU A 453 -12.96 16.96 -21.99
N HIS A 454 -12.64 16.85 -20.71
CA HIS A 454 -12.41 15.59 -20.00
C HIS A 454 -13.61 15.10 -19.20
N GLU A 455 -14.73 15.82 -19.19
CA GLU A 455 -15.91 15.40 -18.45
C GLU A 455 -16.53 14.15 -19.09
N THR A 456 -16.64 13.10 -18.31
CA THR A 456 -17.27 11.84 -18.68
C THR A 456 -18.22 11.42 -17.57
N PRO A 457 -19.10 10.44 -17.77
CA PRO A 457 -19.99 9.96 -16.68
C PRO A 457 -19.24 9.52 -15.42
N PHE A 458 -17.97 9.11 -15.54
CA PHE A 458 -17.14 8.63 -14.43
C PHE A 458 -16.04 9.59 -14.00
N PHE A 459 -15.86 10.71 -14.68
CA PHE A 459 -14.85 11.72 -14.40
C PHE A 459 -15.43 13.12 -14.53
N SER A 460 -15.52 13.83 -13.42
CA SER A 460 -15.93 15.24 -13.37
C SER A 460 -14.73 16.09 -12.91
N PRO A 461 -14.14 16.93 -13.76
CA PRO A 461 -12.92 17.69 -13.45
C PRO A 461 -13.22 18.86 -12.51
N LYS A 462 -13.67 18.55 -11.27
CA LYS A 462 -14.05 19.52 -10.23
C LYS A 462 -13.20 19.39 -8.95
N GLY A 463 -12.10 18.64 -9.03
CA GLY A 463 -11.16 18.48 -7.92
C GLY A 463 -10.21 19.65 -7.75
N THR A 464 -9.16 19.46 -6.97
CA THR A 464 -8.25 20.52 -6.54
C THR A 464 -6.87 20.37 -7.15
N ILE A 465 -6.32 21.47 -7.68
CA ILE A 465 -4.91 21.59 -8.04
C ILE A 465 -4.24 22.47 -6.99
N VAL A 466 -3.23 21.94 -6.31
CA VAL A 466 -2.61 22.58 -5.14
C VAL A 466 -1.16 22.91 -5.40
N PHE A 467 -0.78 24.16 -5.16
CA PHE A 467 0.62 24.60 -5.03
C PHE A 467 0.86 24.96 -3.56
N SER A 468 1.76 24.25 -2.88
CA SER A 468 1.91 24.40 -1.43
C SER A 468 3.38 24.37 -1.00
N GLY A 469 3.76 25.20 -0.04
CA GLY A 469 5.06 25.20 0.61
C GLY A 469 5.10 24.37 1.91
N ALA A 470 4.12 23.51 2.18
CA ALA A 470 3.96 22.82 3.48
C ALA A 470 5.12 21.90 3.87
N ASN A 471 5.69 21.15 2.91
CA ASN A 471 6.69 20.12 3.20
C ASN A 471 8.14 20.62 3.17
N LEU A 472 8.34 21.92 3.20
CA LEU A 472 9.68 22.52 3.22
C LEU A 472 10.22 22.57 4.65
N LEU A 473 11.47 22.18 4.83
CA LEU A 473 12.22 22.42 6.07
C LEU A 473 12.40 23.92 6.31
N ASP A 474 12.54 24.35 7.56
CA ASP A 474 12.59 25.78 7.91
C ASP A 474 13.69 26.57 7.17
N ASN A 475 14.87 25.99 7.01
CA ASN A 475 15.95 26.61 6.24
C ASN A 475 15.66 26.70 4.72
N ALA A 476 14.86 25.81 4.18
CA ALA A 476 14.43 25.87 2.76
C ALA A 476 13.27 26.84 2.54
N ARG A 477 12.48 27.16 3.56
CA ARG A 477 11.37 28.13 3.50
C ARG A 477 11.85 29.55 3.33
N GLU A 478 13.04 29.91 3.83
CA GLU A 478 13.61 31.26 3.68
C GLU A 478 13.86 31.62 2.22
N ASP A 479 14.23 30.65 1.37
CA ASP A 479 14.38 30.89 -0.07
C ASP A 479 13.01 30.77 -0.79
N THR A 480 12.46 31.92 -1.18
CA THR A 480 11.18 32.01 -1.88
C THR A 480 11.13 31.19 -3.17
N LEU A 481 12.27 30.94 -3.82
CA LEU A 481 12.33 30.13 -5.04
C LEU A 481 11.97 28.64 -4.78
N ASN A 482 12.17 28.12 -3.56
CA ASN A 482 11.78 26.76 -3.20
C ASN A 482 10.26 26.56 -3.14
N ARG A 483 9.47 27.62 -3.23
CA ARG A 483 8.00 27.61 -3.17
C ARG A 483 7.34 28.44 -4.27
N THR A 484 8.13 28.81 -5.31
CA THR A 484 7.63 29.60 -6.44
C THR A 484 7.52 28.75 -7.69
N SER A 485 6.28 28.46 -8.11
CA SER A 485 5.99 27.85 -9.41
C SER A 485 5.87 28.93 -10.50
N ILE A 486 6.40 28.65 -11.69
CA ILE A 486 6.48 29.62 -12.78
C ILE A 486 5.98 29.00 -14.09
N PHE A 487 4.96 29.60 -14.68
CA PHE A 487 4.47 29.28 -16.01
C PHE A 487 4.56 30.51 -16.93
N ASN A 488 5.51 30.53 -17.85
CA ASN A 488 5.57 31.54 -18.90
C ASN A 488 4.55 31.24 -20.03
N GLN A 489 3.35 30.83 -19.61
CA GLN A 489 2.17 30.51 -20.40
C GLN A 489 0.94 31.13 -19.73
N PRO A 490 -0.14 31.37 -20.51
CA PRO A 490 -1.45 31.63 -19.94
C PRO A 490 -1.92 30.47 -19.06
N VAL A 491 -2.61 30.75 -17.96
CA VAL A 491 -3.23 29.74 -17.14
C VAL A 491 -4.75 29.90 -17.17
N HIS A 492 -5.46 28.85 -17.56
CA HIS A 492 -6.92 28.84 -17.66
C HIS A 492 -7.49 27.88 -16.64
N LEU A 493 -8.24 28.39 -15.66
CA LEU A 493 -9.02 27.63 -14.70
C LEU A 493 -10.47 27.49 -15.19
N HIS A 494 -10.89 26.27 -15.48
CA HIS A 494 -12.23 25.98 -16.01
C HIS A 494 -13.21 25.52 -14.93
N ASN A 495 -12.79 24.64 -14.03
CA ASN A 495 -13.61 24.08 -12.98
C ASN A 495 -12.78 23.74 -11.73
N GLY A 496 -13.45 23.31 -10.66
CA GLY A 496 -12.81 22.85 -9.42
C GLY A 496 -12.13 23.96 -8.63
N THR A 497 -11.02 23.64 -8.00
CA THR A 497 -10.27 24.61 -7.16
C THR A 497 -8.80 24.68 -7.60
N LEU A 498 -8.29 25.87 -7.80
CA LEU A 498 -6.86 26.15 -7.80
C LEU A 498 -6.50 26.71 -6.42
N SER A 499 -5.72 25.98 -5.62
CA SER A 499 -5.33 26.39 -4.27
C SER A 499 -3.85 26.76 -4.22
N ILE A 500 -3.52 27.89 -3.62
CA ILE A 500 -2.16 28.34 -3.34
C ILE A 500 -2.03 28.50 -1.84
N GLU A 501 -1.15 27.69 -1.20
CA GLU A 501 -1.15 27.45 0.23
C GLU A 501 0.25 27.51 0.83
N ASN A 502 0.32 27.69 2.17
CA ASN A 502 1.55 27.57 2.95
C ASN A 502 2.72 28.41 2.41
N GLY A 503 2.42 29.66 2.06
CA GLY A 503 3.39 30.62 1.55
C GLY A 503 3.92 30.30 0.15
N ALA A 504 3.23 29.50 -0.64
CA ALA A 504 3.58 29.25 -2.04
C ALA A 504 3.29 30.47 -2.93
N HIS A 505 4.02 30.59 -4.03
CA HIS A 505 3.83 31.65 -5.01
C HIS A 505 3.62 31.04 -6.38
N LEU A 506 2.67 31.59 -7.14
CA LEU A 506 2.40 31.21 -8.53
C LEU A 506 2.60 32.41 -9.46
N ILE A 507 3.56 32.29 -10.36
CA ILE A 507 3.84 33.31 -11.40
C ILE A 507 3.37 32.78 -12.75
N VAL A 508 2.54 33.54 -13.45
CA VAL A 508 1.94 33.15 -14.74
C VAL A 508 2.03 34.25 -15.77
N GLN A 509 1.97 33.93 -17.06
CA GLN A 509 1.97 34.93 -18.14
C GLN A 509 0.65 35.75 -18.15
N SER A 510 -0.49 35.08 -18.00
CA SER A 510 -1.81 35.64 -17.79
C SER A 510 -2.68 34.64 -17.08
N PHE A 511 -3.77 35.08 -16.46
CA PHE A 511 -4.69 34.24 -15.73
C PHE A 511 -6.14 34.49 -16.13
N LYS A 512 -6.85 33.41 -16.47
CA LYS A 512 -8.27 33.47 -16.81
C LYS A 512 -9.04 32.40 -16.09
N GLN A 513 -10.07 32.80 -15.36
CA GLN A 513 -11.01 31.88 -14.71
C GLN A 513 -12.35 31.92 -15.42
N THR A 514 -12.78 30.79 -15.99
CA THR A 514 -14.10 30.64 -16.63
C THR A 514 -15.09 29.89 -15.74
N GLY A 515 -14.60 29.19 -14.76
CA GLY A 515 -15.41 28.47 -13.75
C GLY A 515 -14.53 28.03 -12.58
N GLY A 516 -15.14 27.32 -11.60
CA GLY A 516 -14.44 26.89 -10.39
C GLY A 516 -14.10 28.06 -9.46
N ARG A 517 -13.04 27.93 -8.67
CA ARG A 517 -12.57 28.96 -7.74
C ARG A 517 -11.06 28.98 -7.59
N ILE A 518 -10.49 30.17 -7.35
CA ILE A 518 -9.11 30.31 -6.89
C ILE A 518 -9.12 30.57 -5.38
N SER A 519 -8.28 29.83 -4.63
CA SER A 519 -8.11 29.93 -3.19
C SER A 519 -6.70 30.39 -2.84
N LEU A 520 -6.57 31.40 -2.03
CA LEU A 520 -5.31 31.97 -1.55
C LEU A 520 -5.25 31.92 -0.04
N SER A 521 -4.22 31.25 0.52
CA SER A 521 -3.93 31.22 1.96
C SER A 521 -3.01 32.37 2.38
N PRO A 522 -2.86 32.66 3.69
CA PRO A 522 -1.94 33.70 4.15
C PRO A 522 -0.51 33.51 3.64
N GLY A 523 0.16 34.62 3.31
CA GLY A 523 1.54 34.63 2.81
C GLY A 523 1.74 34.14 1.40
N THR A 524 0.67 33.84 0.64
CA THR A 524 0.72 33.35 -0.74
C THR A 524 0.56 34.44 -1.77
N SER A 525 0.96 34.19 -3.01
CA SER A 525 0.70 35.15 -4.09
C SER A 525 0.40 34.50 -5.44
N LEU A 526 -0.48 35.14 -6.22
CA LEU A 526 -0.62 35.00 -7.65
C LEU A 526 -0.05 36.26 -8.33
N ALA A 527 0.98 36.11 -9.15
CA ALA A 527 1.59 37.24 -9.86
C ALA A 527 1.64 36.98 -11.35
N LEU A 528 1.41 38.06 -12.16
CA LEU A 528 1.73 37.99 -13.57
C LEU A 528 3.24 38.04 -13.75
N TYR A 529 3.73 37.27 -14.74
CA TYR A 529 5.14 37.26 -15.10
C TYR A 529 5.56 38.65 -15.54
N THR A 530 6.34 39.32 -14.73
CA THR A 530 7.07 40.54 -15.08
C THR A 530 8.55 40.18 -15.10
N THR A 531 9.33 40.85 -15.93
CA THR A 531 10.80 40.75 -15.99
C THR A 531 11.40 40.57 -14.63
N SER A 532 11.66 39.32 -14.24
CA SER A 532 12.36 39.01 -13.02
C SER A 532 13.83 38.82 -13.35
N THR A 533 14.69 39.43 -12.55
CA THR A 533 16.16 39.26 -12.59
C THR A 533 16.59 37.84 -12.30
N LEU A 534 15.67 36.97 -11.89
CA LEU A 534 15.91 35.54 -11.53
C LEU A 534 15.98 34.63 -12.75
N PHE A 535 15.25 34.95 -13.82
CA PHE A 535 15.23 34.14 -15.05
C PHE A 535 15.18 35.14 -16.25
N HIS A 536 16.25 35.30 -16.96
CA HIS A 536 16.42 36.24 -18.07
C HIS A 536 15.29 36.14 -19.14
N GLY A 537 14.16 36.80 -18.91
CA GLY A 537 13.05 36.82 -19.86
C GLY A 537 12.11 37.99 -19.67
N ASN A 538 11.88 38.77 -20.71
CA ASN A 538 10.97 39.91 -20.74
C ASN A 538 9.62 39.44 -21.29
N VAL A 539 8.58 39.37 -20.45
CA VAL A 539 7.19 39.25 -20.93
C VAL A 539 6.34 40.31 -20.23
N SER A 540 5.88 41.30 -20.99
CA SER A 540 4.85 42.23 -20.51
C SER A 540 3.48 41.66 -20.91
N SER A 541 2.73 41.09 -20.00
CA SER A 541 1.35 40.72 -20.28
C SER A 541 0.46 41.96 -20.35
N LYS A 542 -0.37 42.07 -21.38
CA LYS A 542 -1.44 43.07 -21.53
C LYS A 542 -2.82 42.48 -21.22
N GLU A 543 -2.87 41.15 -21.09
CA GLU A 543 -4.11 40.46 -20.83
C GLU A 543 -4.56 40.67 -19.36
N PRO A 544 -5.86 40.89 -19.11
CA PRO A 544 -6.36 41.10 -17.76
C PRO A 544 -6.22 39.83 -16.90
N VAL A 545 -6.11 40.01 -15.58
CA VAL A 545 -6.36 38.95 -14.58
C VAL A 545 -7.85 38.91 -14.36
N GLU A 546 -8.51 37.86 -14.85
CA GLU A 546 -9.96 37.68 -14.70
C GLU A 546 -10.24 36.56 -13.66
N ILE A 547 -10.88 36.93 -12.55
CA ILE A 547 -11.21 36.04 -11.45
C ILE A 547 -12.71 36.07 -11.19
N ASN A 548 -13.33 34.89 -11.19
CA ASN A 548 -14.74 34.70 -10.87
C ASN A 548 -14.89 33.79 -9.66
N GLY A 549 -15.23 34.35 -8.49
CA GLY A 549 -15.32 33.61 -7.23
C GLY A 549 -13.96 33.44 -6.55
N LEU A 550 -13.44 34.51 -5.96
CA LEU A 550 -12.22 34.50 -5.15
C LEU A 550 -12.46 33.82 -3.79
N SER A 551 -11.61 32.89 -3.40
CA SER A 551 -11.69 32.20 -2.13
C SER A 551 -10.51 32.54 -1.20
N PHE A 552 -10.82 32.76 0.07
CA PHE A 552 -9.81 32.82 1.13
C PHE A 552 -9.48 31.39 1.55
N GLY A 553 -8.21 30.98 1.43
CA GLY A 553 -7.70 29.75 2.00
C GLY A 553 -7.36 30.00 3.47
N VAL A 554 -8.10 29.39 4.38
CA VAL A 554 -7.82 29.54 5.81
C VAL A 554 -6.96 28.38 6.30
N ASP A 555 -6.05 28.67 7.21
CA ASP A 555 -5.16 27.70 7.86
C ASP A 555 -4.97 28.09 9.35
N ILE A 556 -4.21 27.30 10.08
CA ILE A 556 -3.89 27.55 11.50
C ILE A 556 -2.71 28.52 11.71
N SER A 557 -2.18 29.10 10.62
CA SER A 557 -1.07 30.05 10.69
C SER A 557 -1.48 31.39 11.34
N PRO A 558 -0.55 32.15 11.90
CA PRO A 558 -0.87 33.45 12.51
C PRO A 558 -1.57 34.39 11.53
N SER A 559 -2.60 35.11 12.04
CA SER A 559 -3.51 35.95 11.26
C SER A 559 -2.90 37.19 10.57
N ASN A 560 -1.58 37.37 10.62
CA ASN A 560 -0.93 38.62 10.17
C ASN A 560 -0.32 38.53 8.76
N LEU A 561 -0.44 37.40 8.07
CA LEU A 561 0.08 37.23 6.71
C LEU A 561 -1.00 37.56 5.70
N GLN A 562 -0.73 38.58 4.84
CA GLN A 562 -1.61 38.97 3.75
C GLN A 562 -1.35 38.14 2.50
N ALA A 563 -2.41 37.64 1.86
CA ALA A 563 -2.29 37.08 0.52
C ALA A 563 -2.29 38.19 -0.53
N GLU A 564 -1.74 37.95 -1.73
CA GLU A 564 -1.56 38.97 -2.72
C GLU A 564 -1.87 38.51 -4.14
N ILE A 565 -2.52 39.40 -4.93
CA ILE A 565 -2.69 39.27 -6.36
C ILE A 565 -2.02 40.47 -7.03
N ARG A 566 -0.93 40.26 -7.77
CA ARG A 566 -0.21 41.30 -8.50
C ARG A 566 -0.35 41.10 -10.00
N SER A 567 -0.81 42.15 -10.70
CA SER A 567 -0.94 42.07 -12.15
C SER A 567 0.05 43.00 -12.94
N GLY A 568 0.85 43.82 -12.24
CA GLY A 568 1.76 44.77 -12.89
C GLY A 568 1.01 45.65 -13.85
N SER A 569 1.40 45.63 -15.14
CA SER A 569 0.81 46.46 -16.18
C SER A 569 -0.53 45.96 -16.77
N ALA A 570 -1.07 44.84 -16.26
CA ALA A 570 -2.37 44.34 -16.69
C ALA A 570 -3.49 44.73 -15.73
N PRO A 571 -4.75 44.96 -16.19
CA PRO A 571 -5.87 45.20 -15.27
C PRO A 571 -6.28 43.93 -14.52
N ILE A 572 -6.85 44.11 -13.31
CA ILE A 572 -7.51 43.06 -12.53
C ILE A 572 -9.02 43.24 -12.65
N ARG A 573 -9.74 42.19 -12.96
CA ARG A 573 -11.21 42.16 -13.01
C ARG A 573 -11.73 41.04 -12.08
N LEU A 574 -12.51 41.41 -11.09
CA LEU A 574 -13.19 40.47 -10.22
C LEU A 574 -14.69 40.42 -10.52
N SER A 575 -15.25 39.20 -10.45
CA SER A 575 -16.70 38.98 -10.56
C SER A 575 -17.11 37.83 -9.58
N GLY A 576 -18.42 37.69 -9.35
CA GLY A 576 -18.94 36.70 -8.42
C GLY A 576 -18.90 37.18 -6.97
N SER A 577 -18.68 36.26 -6.01
CA SER A 577 -18.65 36.53 -4.57
C SER A 577 -17.46 35.83 -3.91
N PRO A 578 -16.99 36.36 -2.75
CA PRO A 578 -15.95 35.67 -1.97
C PRO A 578 -16.47 34.40 -1.33
N SER A 579 -15.56 33.47 -1.08
CA SER A 579 -15.85 32.24 -0.35
C SER A 579 -14.68 31.85 0.56
N ILE A 580 -14.91 30.90 1.44
CA ILE A 580 -13.88 30.34 2.32
C ILE A 580 -13.53 28.95 1.82
N HIS A 581 -12.27 28.60 1.89
CA HIS A 581 -11.73 27.28 1.66
C HIS A 581 -10.81 26.88 2.81
N ASP A 582 -11.16 25.81 3.51
CA ASP A 582 -10.31 25.18 4.54
C ASP A 582 -9.67 23.90 3.94
N PRO A 583 -8.46 24.01 3.35
CA PRO A 583 -7.86 22.93 2.58
C PRO A 583 -7.43 21.75 3.46
N GLU A 584 -7.11 22.02 4.71
CA GLU A 584 -6.65 21.00 5.66
C GLU A 584 -7.80 20.52 6.58
N GLY A 585 -8.94 21.21 6.60
CA GLY A 585 -10.05 20.92 7.49
C GLY A 585 -9.75 21.18 8.97
N LEU A 586 -8.75 22.03 9.25
CA LEU A 586 -8.22 22.27 10.59
C LEU A 586 -8.68 23.56 11.21
N PHE A 587 -9.02 24.55 10.41
CA PHE A 587 -9.36 25.89 10.92
C PHE A 587 -10.50 25.81 11.95
N TYR A 588 -11.61 25.15 11.60
CA TYR A 588 -12.78 25.06 12.47
C TYR A 588 -12.62 24.10 13.65
N GLU A 589 -11.58 23.28 13.62
CA GLU A 589 -11.25 22.36 14.70
C GLU A 589 -10.31 22.97 15.75
N ASN A 590 -9.56 23.99 15.38
CA ASN A 590 -8.56 24.60 16.24
C ASN A 590 -9.18 25.69 17.10
N ARG A 591 -9.08 25.54 18.43
CA ARG A 591 -9.61 26.51 19.42
C ARG A 591 -8.96 27.89 19.27
N ASP A 592 -7.65 27.93 19.02
CA ASP A 592 -6.91 29.20 18.97
C ASP A 592 -7.30 30.06 17.77
N THR A 593 -7.75 29.42 16.68
CA THR A 593 -8.17 30.11 15.46
C THR A 593 -9.68 30.32 15.38
N ALA A 594 -10.50 29.28 15.62
CA ALA A 594 -11.94 29.35 15.35
C ALA A 594 -12.82 29.66 16.53
N ALA A 595 -12.37 29.54 17.80
CA ALA A 595 -13.11 29.97 18.98
C ALA A 595 -12.97 31.48 19.25
N SER A 596 -12.11 32.16 18.49
CA SER A 596 -11.87 33.61 18.61
C SER A 596 -12.10 34.30 17.27
N PRO A 597 -12.35 35.63 17.25
CA PRO A 597 -12.40 36.38 15.99
C PRO A 597 -11.06 36.28 15.23
N TYR A 598 -11.14 35.96 13.95
CA TYR A 598 -9.99 35.81 13.06
C TYR A 598 -10.17 36.69 11.82
N GLN A 599 -9.09 37.27 11.31
CA GLN A 599 -9.12 38.12 10.12
C GLN A 599 -8.04 37.73 9.11
N MET A 600 -8.40 37.77 7.85
CA MET A 600 -7.50 37.54 6.73
C MET A 600 -7.73 38.58 5.64
N GLU A 601 -6.68 38.96 4.93
CA GLU A 601 -6.72 39.98 3.87
C GLU A 601 -6.12 39.47 2.57
N ILE A 602 -6.70 39.90 1.44
CA ILE A 602 -6.12 39.74 0.12
C ILE A 602 -5.88 41.15 -0.49
N LEU A 603 -4.62 41.44 -0.74
CA LEU A 603 -4.19 42.68 -1.43
C LEU A 603 -4.27 42.48 -2.93
N LEU A 604 -5.00 43.34 -3.61
CA LEU A 604 -4.98 43.47 -5.08
C LEU A 604 -4.09 44.64 -5.45
N SER A 605 -3.13 44.41 -6.32
CA SER A 605 -2.16 45.42 -6.80
C SER A 605 -2.02 45.40 -8.33
N SER A 606 -2.24 46.57 -8.97
CA SER A 606 -2.13 46.74 -10.42
C SER A 606 -1.72 48.16 -10.78
N ASP A 607 -0.88 48.34 -11.77
CA ASP A 607 -0.55 49.63 -12.36
C ASP A 607 -1.69 50.20 -13.21
N LYS A 608 -2.70 49.41 -13.51
CA LYS A 608 -3.92 49.72 -14.26
C LYS A 608 -5.15 49.72 -13.35
N VAL A 609 -6.31 49.51 -13.90
CA VAL A 609 -7.59 49.48 -13.20
C VAL A 609 -7.79 48.18 -12.46
N ILE A 610 -8.30 48.26 -11.21
CA ILE A 610 -8.86 47.14 -10.45
C ILE A 610 -10.38 47.29 -10.49
N ASP A 611 -11.03 46.51 -11.38
CA ASP A 611 -12.48 46.50 -11.56
C ASP A 611 -13.12 45.45 -10.67
N ILE A 612 -13.92 45.91 -9.71
CA ILE A 612 -14.68 45.10 -8.74
C ILE A 612 -16.20 45.31 -8.87
N SER A 613 -16.65 45.94 -9.93
CA SER A 613 -18.06 46.32 -10.12
C SER A 613 -19.02 45.15 -10.17
N LYS A 614 -18.53 43.96 -10.53
CA LYS A 614 -19.29 42.70 -10.60
C LYS A 614 -19.00 41.73 -9.43
N PHE A 615 -18.34 42.22 -8.38
CA PHE A 615 -17.98 41.41 -7.20
C PHE A 615 -18.76 41.87 -5.98
N THR A 616 -19.58 40.96 -5.41
CA THR A 616 -20.50 41.25 -4.30
C THR A 616 -19.98 40.63 -3.00
N THR A 617 -20.00 41.39 -1.91
CA THR A 617 -19.52 40.98 -0.56
C THR A 617 -20.63 40.93 0.51
N ASP A 618 -21.90 41.01 0.11
CA ASP A 618 -23.02 41.36 1.01
C ASP A 618 -23.60 40.19 1.81
N SER A 619 -23.15 38.95 1.58
CA SER A 619 -23.69 37.78 2.28
C SER A 619 -22.65 37.12 3.16
N PRO A 620 -22.91 36.96 4.47
CA PRO A 620 -22.03 36.19 5.34
C PRO A 620 -22.03 34.70 4.96
N VAL A 621 -20.90 34.02 5.13
CA VAL A 621 -20.75 32.59 4.92
C VAL A 621 -20.63 31.90 6.28
N SER A 622 -21.63 31.12 6.65
CA SER A 622 -21.65 30.36 7.91
C SER A 622 -20.95 28.99 7.74
N ASN A 623 -20.23 28.57 8.78
CA ASN A 623 -19.80 27.18 8.87
C ASN A 623 -21.03 26.28 9.11
N LYS A 624 -21.25 25.28 8.27
CA LYS A 624 -22.33 24.27 8.38
C LYS A 624 -21.79 22.87 8.65
N GLU A 625 -20.49 22.74 8.74
CA GLU A 625 -19.77 21.47 8.94
C GLU A 625 -19.41 21.30 10.42
N ALA A 626 -18.73 20.20 10.74
CA ALA A 626 -18.20 19.96 12.07
C ALA A 626 -17.19 21.03 12.49
N GLY A 627 -16.95 21.16 13.80
CA GLY A 627 -16.04 22.13 14.37
C GLY A 627 -16.74 23.34 15.00
N PHE A 628 -15.98 24.40 15.30
CA PHE A 628 -16.51 25.63 15.82
C PHE A 628 -17.46 26.32 14.84
N GLN A 629 -18.60 26.82 15.35
CA GLN A 629 -19.63 27.45 14.55
C GLN A 629 -19.49 28.97 14.57
N GLY A 630 -19.88 29.61 13.46
CA GLY A 630 -19.77 31.06 13.29
C GLY A 630 -20.04 31.49 11.84
N ALA A 631 -19.73 32.73 11.53
CA ALA A 631 -19.89 33.29 10.18
C ALA A 631 -18.72 34.16 9.74
N TRP A 632 -18.42 34.10 8.46
CA TRP A 632 -17.46 34.94 7.78
C TRP A 632 -18.15 36.15 7.17
N HIS A 633 -17.63 37.34 7.44
CA HIS A 633 -18.06 38.61 6.87
C HIS A 633 -16.98 39.19 5.98
N PHE A 634 -17.36 39.69 4.81
CA PHE A 634 -16.42 40.23 3.81
C PHE A 634 -16.61 41.72 3.64
N SER A 635 -15.50 42.47 3.55
CA SER A 635 -15.55 43.93 3.37
C SER A 635 -14.35 44.45 2.57
N TRP A 636 -14.58 45.50 1.78
CA TRP A 636 -13.50 46.27 1.19
C TRP A 636 -12.98 47.25 2.23
N GLN A 637 -11.66 47.21 2.48
CA GLN A 637 -11.06 48.24 3.36
C GLN A 637 -10.85 49.50 2.57
N PRO A 638 -11.19 50.68 3.20
CA PRO A 638 -10.83 51.95 2.64
C PRO A 638 -9.32 52.07 2.57
N ASN A 639 -8.79 52.30 1.37
CA ASN A 639 -7.35 52.49 1.16
C ASN A 639 -6.95 53.81 1.83
N THR A 640 -6.26 53.77 2.92
CA THR A 640 -5.71 54.96 3.60
C THR A 640 -4.51 55.55 2.89
N ILE A 641 -3.92 54.76 1.93
CA ILE A 641 -2.88 55.23 1.02
C ILE A 641 -3.57 55.70 -0.24
N SER A 642 -3.47 56.97 -0.59
CA SER A 642 -4.11 57.65 -1.72
C SER A 642 -3.74 57.14 -3.13
N ASN A 643 -3.38 55.91 -3.26
CA ASN A 643 -2.97 55.29 -4.55
C ASN A 643 -4.14 54.39 -5.05
N THR A 644 -4.81 54.85 -6.13
CA THR A 644 -5.93 54.17 -6.80
C THR A 644 -5.57 52.77 -7.35
N LYS A 645 -4.33 52.32 -7.19
CA LYS A 645 -3.74 51.09 -7.75
C LYS A 645 -3.79 49.85 -6.82
N GLN A 646 -4.32 50.03 -5.63
CA GLN A 646 -4.41 48.92 -4.66
C GLN A 646 -5.79 48.87 -4.01
N LYS A 647 -6.28 47.63 -3.75
CA LYS A 647 -7.50 47.37 -2.99
C LYS A 647 -7.30 46.20 -2.04
N ILE A 648 -7.85 46.26 -0.84
CA ILE A 648 -7.78 45.20 0.17
C ILE A 648 -9.18 44.64 0.41
N LEU A 649 -9.33 43.34 0.16
CA LEU A 649 -10.50 42.57 0.52
C LEU A 649 -10.22 41.88 1.85
N ARG A 650 -11.03 42.14 2.90
CA ARG A 650 -10.93 41.52 4.23
C ARG A 650 -12.03 40.52 4.45
N ALA A 651 -11.67 39.33 4.96
CA ALA A 651 -12.56 38.34 5.52
C ALA A 651 -12.42 38.35 7.06
N SER A 652 -13.52 38.43 7.78
CA SER A 652 -13.56 38.44 9.24
C SER A 652 -14.46 37.30 9.77
N TRP A 653 -13.89 36.40 10.53
CA TRP A 653 -14.61 35.31 11.21
C TRP A 653 -15.17 35.80 12.56
N ILE A 654 -16.43 35.51 12.78
CA ILE A 654 -17.12 35.81 14.06
C ILE A 654 -17.69 34.49 14.59
N PRO A 655 -17.07 33.87 15.61
CA PRO A 655 -17.58 32.63 16.21
C PRO A 655 -18.85 32.91 17.05
N ASN A 656 -19.76 31.93 17.14
CA ASN A 656 -20.94 31.97 17.97
C ASN A 656 -20.80 31.20 19.31
N GLY A 657 -19.64 30.54 19.52
CA GLY A 657 -19.34 29.76 20.73
C GLY A 657 -19.80 28.31 20.71
N GLU A 658 -20.49 27.86 19.68
CA GLU A 658 -20.92 26.48 19.52
C GLU A 658 -19.84 25.61 18.88
N TYR A 659 -19.84 24.31 19.22
CA TYR A 659 -18.98 23.31 18.59
C TYR A 659 -19.81 22.08 18.20
N VAL A 660 -19.66 21.62 16.97
CA VAL A 660 -20.33 20.44 16.42
C VAL A 660 -19.29 19.33 16.17
N LEU A 661 -19.45 18.20 16.87
CA LEU A 661 -18.54 17.06 16.73
C LEU A 661 -18.82 16.30 15.43
N GLU A 662 -17.79 16.03 14.64
CA GLU A 662 -17.89 15.17 13.46
C GLU A 662 -18.23 13.71 13.83
N ALA A 663 -19.21 13.12 13.13
CA ALA A 663 -19.70 11.77 13.42
C ALA A 663 -18.60 10.68 13.39
N ASN A 664 -17.59 10.86 12.55
CA ASN A 664 -16.44 9.94 12.43
C ASN A 664 -15.43 10.03 13.59
N ARG A 665 -15.58 11.02 14.49
CA ARG A 665 -14.67 11.25 15.63
C ARG A 665 -15.20 10.75 16.95
N VAL A 666 -16.38 10.19 17.00
CA VAL A 666 -17.02 9.71 18.24
C VAL A 666 -16.18 8.67 18.99
N GLY A 667 -15.38 7.87 18.30
CA GLY A 667 -14.45 6.93 18.95
C GLY A 667 -15.10 5.64 19.46
N ARG A 668 -16.15 5.16 18.84
CA ARG A 668 -16.91 3.97 19.26
C ARG A 668 -16.08 2.67 19.22
N ALA A 669 -15.04 2.59 18.40
CA ALA A 669 -14.17 1.42 18.34
C ALA A 669 -13.41 1.19 19.66
N VAL A 670 -13.09 2.26 20.41
CA VAL A 670 -12.32 2.17 21.65
C VAL A 670 -13.09 1.40 22.75
N PRO A 671 -14.30 1.75 23.15
CA PRO A 671 -15.05 0.93 24.11
C PRO A 671 -15.39 -0.47 23.55
N ASN A 672 -15.59 -0.61 22.25
CA ASN A 672 -15.82 -1.91 21.63
C ASN A 672 -14.59 -2.84 21.69
N SER A 673 -13.37 -2.33 21.83
CA SER A 673 -12.16 -3.15 21.98
C SER A 673 -12.18 -4.01 23.24
N LEU A 674 -12.95 -3.63 24.30
CA LEU A 674 -13.10 -4.48 25.50
C LEU A 674 -13.85 -5.76 25.19
N TRP A 675 -14.72 -5.78 24.18
CA TRP A 675 -15.34 -7.03 23.72
C TRP A 675 -14.32 -7.96 23.04
N SER A 676 -13.24 -7.42 22.48
CA SER A 676 -12.13 -8.23 21.96
C SER A 676 -11.41 -9.00 23.07
N THR A 677 -11.11 -8.33 24.20
CA THR A 677 -10.53 -8.99 25.39
C THR A 677 -11.54 -9.94 26.04
N PHE A 678 -12.85 -9.63 25.98
CA PHE A 678 -13.90 -10.54 26.46
C PHE A 678 -13.91 -11.84 25.64
N LEU A 679 -13.85 -11.75 24.31
CA LEU A 679 -13.80 -12.91 23.42
C LEU A 679 -12.55 -13.75 23.67
N LEU A 680 -11.40 -13.12 23.91
CA LEU A 680 -10.14 -13.77 24.24
C LEU A 680 -10.28 -14.60 25.54
N LEU A 681 -10.78 -13.98 26.62
CA LEU A 681 -11.00 -14.65 27.90
C LEU A 681 -12.04 -15.78 27.80
N GLN A 682 -13.11 -15.56 27.05
CA GLN A 682 -14.16 -16.54 26.83
C GLN A 682 -13.62 -17.75 26.08
N THR A 683 -12.88 -17.55 25.01
CA THR A 683 -12.26 -18.62 24.20
C THR A 683 -11.27 -19.44 25.05
N ALA A 684 -10.42 -18.77 25.84
CA ALA A 684 -9.45 -19.42 26.71
C ALA A 684 -10.15 -20.25 27.83
N SER A 685 -11.23 -19.71 28.41
CA SER A 685 -12.02 -20.39 29.43
C SER A 685 -12.73 -21.64 28.88
N HIS A 686 -13.32 -21.56 27.69
CA HIS A 686 -13.97 -22.69 27.03
C HIS A 686 -12.96 -23.78 26.64
N ASN A 687 -11.83 -23.40 26.06
CA ASN A 687 -10.78 -24.37 25.73
C ASN A 687 -10.31 -25.16 26.95
N LEU A 688 -10.25 -24.54 28.13
CA LEU A 688 -9.88 -25.21 29.38
C LEU A 688 -11.03 -26.08 29.95
N GLY A 689 -12.25 -25.50 30.00
CA GLY A 689 -13.42 -26.17 30.61
C GLY A 689 -13.86 -27.41 29.86
N ASP A 690 -13.82 -27.37 28.53
CA ASP A 690 -14.26 -28.51 27.70
C ASP A 690 -13.36 -29.75 27.85
N HIS A 691 -12.10 -29.57 28.18
CA HIS A 691 -11.15 -30.65 28.39
C HIS A 691 -11.25 -31.27 29.80
N LEU A 692 -11.81 -30.54 30.78
CA LEU A 692 -11.87 -30.95 32.18
C LEU A 692 -13.08 -31.84 32.56
N CYS A 693 -14.18 -31.74 31.81
CA CYS A 693 -15.47 -32.33 32.24
C CYS A 693 -15.72 -33.78 31.82
N ASN A 694 -14.73 -34.57 31.44
CA ASN A 694 -14.97 -35.92 30.94
C ASN A 694 -14.55 -37.03 31.91
N LYS A 695 -15.51 -37.84 32.37
CA LYS A 695 -15.21 -39.14 33.01
C LYS A 695 -14.48 -40.12 32.05
N THR A 696 -14.68 -39.97 30.76
CA THR A 696 -13.99 -40.71 29.67
C THR A 696 -12.75 -40.03 29.21
N THR A 697 -12.10 -39.32 30.08
CA THR A 697 -10.99 -38.41 29.87
C THR A 697 -10.04 -38.79 28.74
N LEU A 698 -9.51 -37.76 28.07
CA LEU A 698 -8.30 -37.82 27.29
C LEU A 698 -7.15 -38.60 28.00
N ILE A 699 -7.25 -38.81 29.35
CA ILE A 699 -6.25 -39.43 30.22
C ILE A 699 -6.86 -40.56 31.01
N PRO A 700 -7.13 -41.78 30.48
CA PRO A 700 -7.68 -42.86 31.28
C PRO A 700 -6.69 -43.46 32.28
N THR A 701 -5.40 -43.35 32.06
CA THR A 701 -4.35 -44.03 32.87
C THR A 701 -3.15 -43.12 33.19
N SER A 702 -2.97 -41.98 32.54
CA SER A 702 -1.85 -41.07 32.79
C SER A 702 -2.19 -40.01 33.83
N TYR A 703 -1.25 -39.79 34.76
CA TYR A 703 -1.34 -38.72 35.76
C TYR A 703 -0.97 -37.32 35.22
N PHE A 704 -0.36 -37.25 34.04
CA PHE A 704 0.13 -36.01 33.41
C PHE A 704 -0.15 -36.02 31.92
N GLY A 705 -0.50 -34.88 31.38
CA GLY A 705 -0.69 -34.73 29.94
C GLY A 705 -0.55 -33.29 29.46
N VAL A 706 -0.14 -33.14 28.21
CA VAL A 706 0.03 -31.84 27.55
C VAL A 706 -0.86 -31.76 26.30
N LEU A 707 -1.57 -30.66 26.20
CA LEU A 707 -2.43 -30.33 25.07
C LEU A 707 -1.86 -29.08 24.37
N MET A 708 -1.77 -29.13 23.04
CA MET A 708 -1.42 -28.00 22.22
C MET A 708 -2.37 -27.88 21.01
N GLY A 709 -2.76 -26.68 20.66
CA GLY A 709 -3.67 -26.50 19.55
C GLY A 709 -3.72 -25.08 19.03
N GLY A 710 -4.29 -24.93 17.85
CA GLY A 710 -4.69 -23.65 17.27
C GLY A 710 -6.13 -23.31 17.64
N THR A 711 -6.43 -22.04 17.79
CA THR A 711 -7.78 -21.54 18.08
C THR A 711 -8.07 -20.28 17.29
N GLY A 712 -9.27 -20.19 16.73
CA GLY A 712 -9.79 -18.99 16.07
C GLY A 712 -11.13 -18.62 16.69
N ALA A 713 -11.40 -17.34 16.85
CA ALA A 713 -12.65 -16.81 17.37
C ALA A 713 -13.08 -15.55 16.64
N GLU A 714 -14.38 -15.39 16.47
CA GLU A 714 -14.99 -14.20 15.84
C GLU A 714 -16.20 -13.77 16.66
N MET A 715 -16.41 -12.47 16.79
CA MET A 715 -17.59 -11.87 17.39
C MET A 715 -18.10 -10.76 16.49
N ARG A 716 -19.36 -10.80 16.12
CA ARG A 716 -20.06 -9.73 15.39
C ARG A 716 -21.17 -9.20 16.26
N THR A 717 -21.22 -7.89 16.41
CA THR A 717 -22.26 -7.19 17.17
C THR A 717 -22.98 -6.23 16.24
N TYR A 718 -24.30 -6.34 16.18
CA TYR A 718 -25.17 -5.54 15.32
C TYR A 718 -25.89 -4.49 16.16
N SER A 719 -25.75 -3.24 15.78
CA SER A 719 -26.55 -2.11 16.28
C SER A 719 -27.54 -1.67 15.20
N SER A 720 -28.49 -0.81 15.53
CA SER A 720 -29.50 -0.31 14.58
C SER A 720 -28.89 0.38 13.34
N ASP A 721 -27.68 0.90 13.49
CA ASP A 721 -27.00 1.74 12.50
C ASP A 721 -25.64 1.17 12.06
N ARG A 722 -25.05 0.20 12.79
CA ARG A 722 -23.67 -0.25 12.52
C ARG A 722 -23.40 -1.67 12.99
N GLU A 723 -22.39 -2.28 12.36
CA GLU A 723 -21.82 -3.59 12.73
C GLU A 723 -20.42 -3.39 13.32
N SER A 724 -20.13 -4.09 14.42
CA SER A 724 -18.78 -4.22 14.98
C SER A 724 -18.29 -5.66 14.81
N VAL A 725 -17.09 -5.82 14.31
CA VAL A 725 -16.44 -7.12 14.07
C VAL A 725 -15.17 -7.22 14.89
N VAL A 726 -15.01 -8.34 15.57
CA VAL A 726 -13.79 -8.75 16.28
C VAL A 726 -13.39 -10.12 15.79
N SER A 727 -12.16 -10.29 15.34
CA SER A 727 -11.61 -11.58 14.94
C SER A 727 -10.31 -11.85 15.69
N ARG A 728 -10.07 -13.09 16.10
CA ARG A 728 -8.84 -13.52 16.76
C ARG A 728 -8.38 -14.89 16.29
N LEU A 729 -7.06 -15.05 16.14
CA LEU A 729 -6.41 -16.29 15.77
C LEU A 729 -5.17 -16.50 16.64
N GLY A 730 -4.92 -17.72 17.09
CA GLY A 730 -3.76 -17.98 17.93
C GLY A 730 -3.56 -19.43 18.31
N ALA A 731 -2.80 -19.63 19.36
CA ALA A 731 -2.44 -20.94 19.87
C ALA A 731 -2.75 -21.07 21.38
N THR A 732 -3.09 -22.26 21.80
CA THR A 732 -3.30 -22.63 23.20
C THR A 732 -2.41 -23.79 23.60
N GLY A 733 -1.89 -23.74 24.82
CA GLY A 733 -1.16 -24.82 25.43
C GLY A 733 -1.69 -25.05 26.84
N THR A 734 -2.05 -26.31 27.20
CA THR A 734 -2.60 -26.65 28.50
C THR A 734 -1.93 -27.91 29.05
N THR A 735 -1.51 -27.88 30.31
CA THR A 735 -1.04 -29.02 31.08
C THR A 735 -2.19 -29.49 31.94
N ILE A 736 -2.43 -30.79 31.96
CA ILE A 736 -3.48 -31.43 32.74
C ILE A 736 -2.81 -32.44 33.72
N ILE A 737 -3.14 -32.32 35.00
CA ILE A 737 -2.60 -33.16 36.07
C ILE A 737 -3.76 -33.80 36.80
N ARG A 738 -3.79 -35.13 36.85
CA ARG A 738 -4.77 -35.86 37.61
C ARG A 738 -4.22 -36.12 39.02
N LEU A 739 -4.74 -35.44 40.01
CA LEU A 739 -4.31 -35.53 41.41
C LEU A 739 -4.88 -36.78 42.10
N THR A 740 -6.14 -37.10 41.81
CA THR A 740 -6.82 -38.34 42.24
C THR A 740 -7.74 -38.83 41.12
N PRO A 741 -8.30 -40.06 41.18
CA PRO A 741 -9.28 -40.50 40.18
C PRO A 741 -10.47 -39.57 39.97
N SER A 742 -10.79 -38.75 40.97
CA SER A 742 -11.92 -37.80 40.94
C SER A 742 -11.51 -36.33 40.87
N LEU A 743 -10.22 -35.97 41.00
CA LEU A 743 -9.76 -34.60 41.06
C LEU A 743 -8.70 -34.33 39.98
N THR A 744 -8.97 -33.36 39.12
CA THR A 744 -8.09 -32.94 38.03
C THR A 744 -7.78 -31.46 38.14
N LEU A 745 -6.51 -31.10 38.03
CA LEU A 745 -6.00 -29.74 37.92
C LEU A 745 -5.53 -29.51 36.47
N SER A 746 -5.81 -28.35 35.95
CA SER A 746 -5.28 -27.92 34.65
C SER A 746 -4.72 -26.51 34.74
N GLY A 747 -3.73 -26.22 33.93
CA GLY A 747 -3.17 -24.89 33.84
C GLY A 747 -2.52 -24.68 32.49
N GLY A 748 -2.63 -23.49 31.95
CA GLY A 748 -2.09 -23.23 30.63
C GLY A 748 -2.12 -21.78 30.20
N GLY A 749 -1.77 -21.56 28.95
CA GLY A 749 -1.78 -20.24 28.33
C GLY A 749 -2.39 -20.26 26.94
N THR A 750 -2.99 -19.17 26.57
CA THR A 750 -3.49 -18.91 25.21
C THR A 750 -2.90 -17.59 24.73
N HIS A 751 -2.35 -17.59 23.53
CA HIS A 751 -1.85 -16.40 22.87
C HIS A 751 -2.60 -16.20 21.57
N MET A 752 -3.23 -15.03 21.39
CA MET A 752 -4.03 -14.72 20.20
C MET A 752 -3.76 -13.31 19.69
N PHE A 753 -3.67 -13.21 18.37
CA PHE A 753 -3.67 -11.96 17.65
C PHE A 753 -5.05 -11.73 17.05
N GLY A 754 -5.43 -10.45 16.86
CA GLY A 754 -6.70 -10.18 16.23
C GLY A 754 -6.91 -8.73 15.88
N ASP A 755 -8.00 -8.51 15.18
CA ASP A 755 -8.43 -7.21 14.71
C ASP A 755 -9.84 -6.92 15.21
N SER A 756 -10.10 -5.64 15.48
CA SER A 756 -11.44 -5.15 15.78
C SER A 756 -11.69 -3.83 15.07
N PHE A 757 -12.88 -3.69 14.49
CA PHE A 757 -13.31 -2.49 13.80
C PHE A 757 -14.83 -2.35 13.85
N VAL A 758 -15.30 -1.13 13.62
CA VAL A 758 -16.72 -0.83 13.40
C VAL A 758 -16.87 -0.54 11.92
N VAL A 759 -17.79 -1.21 11.25
CA VAL A 759 -18.01 -1.04 9.80
C VAL A 759 -18.37 0.42 9.50
N ASP A 760 -17.82 0.96 8.43
CA ASP A 760 -17.95 2.35 7.98
C ASP A 760 -17.32 3.42 8.91
N LEU A 761 -16.54 3.03 9.91
CA LEU A 761 -15.69 3.96 10.66
C LEU A 761 -14.22 3.86 10.23
N PRO A 762 -13.48 4.98 10.27
CA PRO A 762 -12.07 5.01 9.86
C PRO A 762 -11.11 4.46 10.93
N GLU A 763 -11.63 3.77 11.94
CA GLU A 763 -10.90 3.27 13.11
C GLU A 763 -10.67 1.77 12.98
N PHE A 764 -9.41 1.36 13.04
CA PHE A 764 -8.97 -0.03 13.00
C PHE A 764 -8.07 -0.32 14.20
N ILE A 765 -8.38 -1.38 14.96
CA ILE A 765 -7.64 -1.78 16.15
C ILE A 765 -7.06 -3.16 15.93
N THR A 766 -5.75 -3.29 16.08
CA THR A 766 -5.06 -4.58 16.16
C THR A 766 -4.82 -4.90 17.62
N SER A 767 -4.94 -6.17 18.01
CA SER A 767 -4.78 -6.63 19.38
C SER A 767 -3.89 -7.86 19.44
N GLU A 768 -3.02 -7.91 20.45
CA GLU A 768 -2.20 -9.07 20.79
C GLU A 768 -2.42 -9.42 22.26
N GLY A 769 -3.05 -10.57 22.53
CA GLY A 769 -3.47 -10.94 23.86
C GLY A 769 -2.88 -12.26 24.35
N ILE A 770 -2.45 -12.26 25.62
CA ILE A 770 -1.98 -13.43 26.33
C ILE A 770 -2.92 -13.70 27.49
N VAL A 771 -3.37 -14.96 27.62
CA VAL A 771 -4.19 -15.41 28.76
C VAL A 771 -3.44 -16.50 29.50
N GLN A 772 -3.38 -16.38 30.81
CA GLN A 772 -3.04 -17.46 31.70
C GLN A 772 -4.31 -18.03 32.35
N ASN A 773 -4.43 -19.33 32.39
CA ASN A 773 -5.62 -19.98 32.92
C ASN A 773 -5.28 -21.14 33.86
N VAL A 774 -6.14 -21.36 34.85
CA VAL A 774 -6.09 -22.47 35.73
C VAL A 774 -7.51 -23.02 35.94
N GLY A 775 -7.65 -24.34 36.06
CA GLY A 775 -8.95 -24.99 36.27
C GLY A 775 -8.85 -26.18 37.21
N LEU A 776 -9.93 -26.42 37.93
CA LEU A 776 -10.08 -27.53 38.82
C LEU A 776 -11.40 -28.26 38.52
N THR A 777 -11.37 -29.57 38.40
CA THR A 777 -12.56 -30.41 38.23
C THR A 777 -12.58 -31.49 39.25
N GLN A 778 -13.72 -31.61 39.97
CA GLN A 778 -14.01 -32.65 40.99
C GLN A 778 -15.20 -33.48 40.51
N ILE A 779 -15.04 -34.80 40.48
CA ILE A 779 -16.10 -35.76 40.12
C ILE A 779 -16.59 -36.45 41.39
N LEU A 780 -17.90 -36.33 41.67
CA LEU A 780 -18.56 -36.88 42.84
C LEU A 780 -19.76 -37.75 42.41
N GLY A 781 -19.50 -38.97 41.96
CA GLY A 781 -20.53 -39.83 41.37
C GLY A 781 -21.17 -39.27 40.13
N PRO A 782 -22.48 -38.97 40.10
CA PRO A 782 -23.14 -38.34 38.96
C PRO A 782 -22.91 -36.83 38.90
N LEU A 783 -22.43 -36.21 39.98
CA LEU A 783 -22.17 -34.77 40.05
C LEU A 783 -20.72 -34.47 39.67
N THR A 784 -20.52 -33.49 38.82
CA THR A 784 -19.19 -32.94 38.50
C THR A 784 -19.19 -31.46 38.81
N LEU A 785 -18.21 -31.03 39.60
CA LEU A 785 -17.97 -29.62 39.92
C LEU A 785 -16.76 -29.14 39.12
N ASN A 786 -16.85 -27.95 38.53
CA ASN A 786 -15.76 -27.35 37.82
C ASN A 786 -15.54 -25.88 38.22
N SER A 787 -14.30 -25.44 38.20
CA SER A 787 -13.97 -24.06 38.40
C SER A 787 -12.84 -23.66 37.43
N THR A 788 -12.91 -22.48 36.84
CA THR A 788 -11.81 -21.96 36.03
C THR A 788 -11.56 -20.51 36.39
N LEU A 789 -10.29 -20.13 36.35
CA LEU A 789 -9.85 -18.74 36.49
C LEU A 789 -8.92 -18.40 35.32
N CYS A 790 -9.23 -17.34 34.61
CA CYS A 790 -8.44 -16.82 33.48
C CYS A 790 -8.05 -15.37 33.74
N ALA A 791 -6.81 -15.01 33.48
CA ALA A 791 -6.31 -13.64 33.50
C ALA A 791 -5.67 -13.28 32.16
N ALA A 792 -6.07 -12.18 31.56
CA ALA A 792 -5.62 -11.71 30.26
C ALA A 792 -4.89 -10.37 30.36
N LEU A 793 -3.83 -10.23 29.58
CA LEU A 793 -3.23 -8.96 29.21
C LEU A 793 -3.33 -8.83 27.68
N ASP A 794 -3.91 -7.73 27.22
CA ASP A 794 -4.21 -7.49 25.81
C ASP A 794 -3.62 -6.15 25.38
N HIS A 795 -2.63 -6.18 24.51
CA HIS A 795 -1.97 -5.01 23.93
C HIS A 795 -2.73 -4.59 22.68
N ASN A 796 -3.24 -3.36 22.69
CA ASN A 796 -4.03 -2.81 21.60
C ASN A 796 -3.24 -1.70 20.89
N ALA A 797 -3.33 -1.67 19.58
CA ALA A 797 -2.83 -0.59 18.74
C ALA A 797 -3.92 -0.16 17.76
N MET A 798 -4.24 1.13 17.76
CA MET A 798 -5.25 1.71 16.88
C MET A 798 -4.60 2.63 15.85
N MET A 799 -5.10 2.57 14.63
CA MET A 799 -4.86 3.55 13.60
C MET A 799 -6.20 4.11 13.11
N ARG A 800 -6.29 5.43 13.04
CA ARG A 800 -7.43 6.15 12.48
C ARG A 800 -6.97 7.03 11.33
N VAL A 801 -7.62 6.90 10.19
CA VAL A 801 -7.41 7.78 9.04
C VAL A 801 -8.25 9.04 9.24
N CYS A 802 -7.62 10.19 9.45
CA CYS A 802 -8.29 11.45 9.75
C CYS A 802 -8.59 12.27 8.50
N SER A 803 -7.65 12.26 7.55
CA SER A 803 -7.78 12.90 6.25
C SER A 803 -6.99 12.10 5.21
N LYS A 804 -7.01 12.54 3.95
CA LYS A 804 -6.27 11.86 2.88
C LYS A 804 -4.75 11.78 3.12
N LYS A 805 -4.19 12.51 4.10
CA LYS A 805 -2.74 12.60 4.36
C LYS A 805 -2.33 12.21 5.76
N ASP A 806 -3.23 12.30 6.75
CA ASP A 806 -2.87 12.25 8.15
C ASP A 806 -3.54 11.10 8.90
N HIS A 807 -2.76 10.46 9.75
CA HIS A 807 -3.19 9.36 10.60
C HIS A 807 -3.01 9.72 12.08
N THR A 808 -3.93 9.25 12.90
CA THR A 808 -3.72 9.17 14.35
C THR A 808 -3.44 7.74 14.74
N CYS A 809 -2.53 7.56 15.69
CA CYS A 809 -2.19 6.26 16.24
C CYS A 809 -2.32 6.28 17.76
N ALA A 810 -2.70 5.16 18.35
CA ALA A 810 -2.70 4.98 19.80
C ALA A 810 -2.26 3.57 20.15
N LYS A 811 -1.70 3.40 21.35
CA LYS A 811 -1.41 2.11 21.97
C LYS A 811 -1.86 2.13 23.41
N TRP A 812 -2.49 1.06 23.86
CA TRP A 812 -2.90 0.90 25.26
C TRP A 812 -3.03 -0.56 25.65
N ASP A 813 -3.02 -0.81 26.96
CA ASP A 813 -3.19 -2.14 27.52
C ASP A 813 -4.57 -2.29 28.12
N THR A 814 -5.14 -3.47 27.95
CA THR A 814 -6.37 -3.92 28.59
C THR A 814 -6.07 -5.14 29.44
N PHE A 815 -6.51 -5.11 30.69
CA PHE A 815 -6.39 -6.21 31.62
C PHE A 815 -7.78 -6.82 31.90
N GLY A 816 -7.87 -8.16 31.88
CA GLY A 816 -9.13 -8.86 32.10
C GLY A 816 -8.99 -10.08 33.01
N ILE A 817 -10.00 -10.32 33.81
CA ILE A 817 -10.12 -11.54 34.63
C ILE A 817 -11.50 -12.16 34.38
N ARG A 818 -11.54 -13.47 34.21
CA ARG A 818 -12.77 -14.26 34.12
C ARG A 818 -12.69 -15.46 35.06
N GLY A 819 -13.70 -15.61 35.90
CA GLY A 819 -13.91 -16.79 36.75
C GLY A 819 -15.18 -17.55 36.36
N THR A 820 -15.14 -18.86 36.37
CA THR A 820 -16.31 -19.71 36.17
C THR A 820 -16.38 -20.72 37.31
N LEU A 821 -17.57 -20.86 37.90
CA LEU A 821 -17.92 -21.95 38.84
C LEU A 821 -19.12 -22.67 38.25
N GLY A 822 -19.01 -23.99 38.12
CA GLY A 822 -20.05 -24.79 37.49
C GLY A 822 -20.27 -26.15 38.16
N ALA A 823 -21.48 -26.62 37.95
CA ALA A 823 -21.89 -27.95 38.31
C ALA A 823 -22.62 -28.62 37.16
N SER A 824 -22.36 -29.93 36.95
CA SER A 824 -23.13 -30.75 36.01
C SER A 824 -23.57 -32.04 36.68
N TYR A 825 -24.79 -32.45 36.38
CA TYR A 825 -25.38 -33.67 36.90
C TYR A 825 -25.77 -34.61 35.77
N THR A 826 -25.16 -35.82 35.76
CA THR A 826 -25.44 -36.87 34.77
C THR A 826 -26.67 -37.64 35.24
N PHE A 827 -27.78 -37.54 34.50
CA PHE A 827 -29.05 -38.20 34.83
C PHE A 827 -29.32 -39.44 33.96
N LEU A 828 -28.59 -39.60 32.86
CA LEU A 828 -28.60 -40.80 32.04
C LEU A 828 -27.17 -41.23 31.75
N ASP A 829 -26.81 -42.50 32.09
CA ASP A 829 -25.54 -43.11 31.74
C ASP A 829 -25.81 -44.51 31.22
N TYR A 830 -25.74 -44.73 29.93
CA TYR A 830 -25.98 -46.01 29.26
C TYR A 830 -24.64 -46.67 28.92
N GLU A 831 -24.22 -47.65 29.73
CA GLU A 831 -23.02 -48.47 29.53
C GLU A 831 -21.72 -47.66 29.27
N ASN A 832 -21.62 -46.46 29.76
CA ASN A 832 -20.55 -45.51 29.44
C ASN A 832 -20.42 -45.20 27.92
N ILE A 833 -21.38 -45.60 27.08
CA ILE A 833 -21.40 -45.35 25.66
C ILE A 833 -22.03 -43.96 25.37
N ILE A 834 -23.16 -43.65 26.01
CA ILE A 834 -23.88 -42.39 25.91
C ILE A 834 -24.23 -41.89 27.31
N ARG A 835 -23.97 -40.62 27.54
CA ARG A 835 -24.36 -39.88 28.74
C ARG A 835 -25.14 -38.64 28.39
N ILE A 836 -26.14 -38.32 29.18
CA ILE A 836 -26.88 -37.09 29.15
C ILE A 836 -26.78 -36.40 30.51
N PHE A 837 -26.44 -35.11 30.49
CA PHE A 837 -26.25 -34.34 31.72
C PHE A 837 -26.92 -32.97 31.61
N SER A 838 -27.32 -32.41 32.73
CA SER A 838 -27.67 -31.00 32.88
C SER A 838 -26.50 -30.24 33.48
N PHE A 839 -26.39 -28.95 33.21
CA PHE A 839 -25.36 -28.10 33.81
C PHE A 839 -25.90 -26.73 34.20
N ALA A 840 -25.26 -26.13 35.19
CA ALA A 840 -25.46 -24.76 35.59
C ALA A 840 -24.10 -24.15 36.02
N ASN A 841 -23.78 -23.01 35.48
CA ASN A 841 -22.52 -22.28 35.75
C ASN A 841 -22.83 -20.86 36.24
N ILE A 842 -21.90 -20.27 36.97
CA ILE A 842 -21.81 -18.84 37.23
C ILE A 842 -20.51 -18.35 36.62
N GLU A 843 -20.58 -17.37 35.76
CA GLU A 843 -19.45 -16.80 35.08
C GLU A 843 -19.34 -15.31 35.42
N ALA A 844 -18.21 -14.89 35.93
CA ALA A 844 -17.93 -13.50 36.27
C ALA A 844 -16.73 -13.00 35.45
N THR A 845 -16.90 -11.91 34.72
CA THR A 845 -15.84 -11.28 33.91
C THR A 845 -15.73 -9.82 34.28
N ASN A 846 -14.49 -9.35 34.48
CA ASN A 846 -14.16 -7.94 34.68
C ASN A 846 -12.96 -7.58 33.81
N ILE A 847 -13.13 -6.56 32.98
CA ILE A 847 -12.11 -6.09 32.05
C ILE A 847 -11.92 -4.59 32.24
N MET A 848 -10.68 -4.15 32.31
CA MET A 848 -10.32 -2.73 32.49
C MET A 848 -9.33 -2.28 31.44
N GLN A 849 -9.62 -1.16 30.84
CA GLN A 849 -8.72 -0.41 29.97
C GLN A 849 -8.18 0.82 30.67
N ARG A 850 -6.88 1.07 30.58
CA ARG A 850 -6.25 2.30 31.09
C ARG A 850 -6.59 3.49 30.20
N ALA A 851 -6.48 4.70 30.79
CA ALA A 851 -6.57 5.93 30.01
C ALA A 851 -5.38 6.03 29.05
N PHE A 852 -5.62 6.60 27.87
CA PHE A 852 -4.57 6.82 26.86
C PHE A 852 -4.90 8.03 25.98
N THR A 853 -3.91 8.51 25.24
CA THR A 853 -4.04 9.62 24.28
C THR A 853 -3.50 9.20 22.92
N GLU A 854 -4.19 9.55 21.85
CA GLU A 854 -3.72 9.39 20.49
C GLU A 854 -2.52 10.30 20.22
N THR A 855 -1.71 9.91 19.25
CA THR A 855 -0.63 10.72 18.67
C THR A 855 -0.89 10.95 17.20
N GLY A 856 -0.49 12.10 16.64
CA GLY A 856 -0.72 12.47 15.24
C GLY A 856 -1.70 13.62 15.10
N TYR A 857 -2.46 13.59 14.01
CA TYR A 857 -3.35 14.68 13.64
C TYR A 857 -4.62 14.76 14.48
N ASN A 858 -4.89 15.90 15.12
CA ASN A 858 -6.06 16.17 15.98
C ASN A 858 -6.37 15.01 16.95
N PRO A 859 -5.44 14.74 17.88
CA PRO A 859 -5.52 13.59 18.75
C PRO A 859 -6.64 13.71 19.79
N ARG A 860 -7.20 12.55 20.16
CA ARG A 860 -8.18 12.41 21.24
C ARG A 860 -7.52 11.77 22.46
N SER A 861 -7.98 12.10 23.64
CA SER A 861 -7.70 11.37 24.88
C SER A 861 -8.92 10.60 25.33
N PHE A 862 -8.72 9.40 25.85
CA PHE A 862 -9.77 8.52 26.34
C PHE A 862 -9.52 8.21 27.83
N ALA A 863 -10.56 8.37 28.64
CA ALA A 863 -10.49 8.00 30.05
C ALA A 863 -10.46 6.48 30.23
N LYS A 864 -10.09 6.03 31.43
CA LYS A 864 -10.20 4.62 31.80
C LYS A 864 -11.64 4.12 31.66
N THR A 865 -11.80 2.90 31.16
CA THR A 865 -13.12 2.27 31.05
C THR A 865 -13.10 0.82 31.52
N LYS A 866 -14.28 0.27 31.80
CA LYS A 866 -14.44 -1.12 32.23
C LYS A 866 -15.66 -1.78 31.64
N LEU A 867 -15.55 -3.08 31.41
CA LEU A 867 -16.65 -4.01 31.09
C LEU A 867 -16.77 -5.01 32.24
N THR A 868 -17.93 -5.13 32.83
CA THR A 868 -18.24 -6.12 33.87
C THR A 868 -19.43 -6.96 33.42
N ASN A 869 -19.32 -8.27 33.54
CA ASN A 869 -20.40 -9.20 33.19
C ASN A 869 -20.46 -10.36 34.19
N ILE A 870 -21.64 -10.61 34.75
CA ILE A 870 -21.94 -11.83 35.52
C ILE A 870 -23.09 -12.54 34.82
N ALA A 871 -22.86 -13.77 34.38
CA ALA A 871 -23.79 -14.56 33.59
C ALA A 871 -24.06 -15.91 34.27
N VAL A 872 -25.25 -16.44 34.08
CA VAL A 872 -25.66 -17.76 34.56
C VAL A 872 -26.10 -18.63 33.37
N PRO A 873 -25.18 -19.35 32.71
CA PRO A 873 -25.51 -20.34 31.68
C PRO A 873 -26.05 -21.66 32.35
N VAL A 874 -27.17 -22.11 31.80
CA VAL A 874 -27.80 -23.41 32.17
C VAL A 874 -28.13 -24.16 30.88
N GLY A 875 -28.10 -25.50 30.95
CA GLY A 875 -28.38 -26.26 29.73
C GLY A 875 -28.32 -27.76 29.90
N ILE A 876 -28.44 -28.48 28.81
CA ILE A 876 -28.36 -29.91 28.67
C ILE A 876 -27.25 -30.27 27.70
N GLY A 877 -26.48 -31.29 28.02
CA GLY A 877 -25.42 -31.79 27.15
C GLY A 877 -25.45 -33.32 27.03
N TYR A 878 -24.68 -33.79 26.11
CA TYR A 878 -24.44 -35.19 25.84
C TYR A 878 -22.95 -35.50 25.73
N GLU A 879 -22.59 -36.73 26.05
CA GLU A 879 -21.28 -37.34 25.78
C GLU A 879 -21.49 -38.71 25.16
N PHE A 880 -20.67 -39.07 24.17
CA PHE A 880 -20.61 -40.46 23.68
C PHE A 880 -19.16 -40.94 23.55
N CYS A 881 -18.95 -42.22 23.68
CA CYS A 881 -17.66 -42.88 23.53
C CYS A 881 -17.83 -44.19 22.77
N LEU A 882 -17.30 -44.23 21.55
CA LEU A 882 -17.19 -45.42 20.71
C LEU A 882 -15.74 -45.87 20.71
N SER A 883 -15.43 -47.04 21.32
CA SER A 883 -14.04 -47.50 21.45
C SER A 883 -13.86 -48.95 21.09
N ASN A 884 -12.70 -49.30 20.57
CA ASN A 884 -12.16 -50.61 20.41
C ASN A 884 -10.76 -50.67 21.06
N HIS A 885 -10.09 -51.85 21.00
CA HIS A 885 -8.81 -52.08 21.71
C HIS A 885 -7.71 -51.02 21.50
N SER A 886 -7.71 -50.26 20.42
CA SER A 886 -6.65 -49.29 20.12
C SER A 886 -7.16 -47.93 19.79
N PHE A 887 -8.43 -47.77 19.48
CA PHE A 887 -9.01 -46.57 18.93
C PHE A 887 -10.26 -46.13 19.67
N ALA A 888 -10.44 -44.82 19.88
CA ALA A 888 -11.68 -44.31 20.46
C ALA A 888 -12.10 -43.01 19.75
N LEU A 889 -13.39 -42.92 19.45
CA LEU A 889 -14.06 -41.73 19.02
C LEU A 889 -14.95 -41.24 20.15
N LEU A 890 -14.66 -40.04 20.63
CA LEU A 890 -15.43 -39.41 21.69
C LEU A 890 -16.07 -38.12 21.12
N GLY A 891 -17.32 -37.92 21.51
CA GLY A 891 -18.02 -36.67 21.19
C GLY A 891 -18.68 -36.10 22.42
N LYS A 892 -18.68 -34.78 22.54
CA LYS A 892 -19.36 -34.03 23.57
C LYS A 892 -20.04 -32.84 22.98
N GLY A 893 -21.25 -32.53 23.41
CA GLY A 893 -21.94 -31.33 23.02
C GLY A 893 -22.91 -30.86 24.06
N HIS A 894 -23.27 -29.59 24.00
CA HIS A 894 -24.32 -29.03 24.83
C HIS A 894 -25.08 -27.90 24.13
N ILE A 895 -26.31 -27.71 24.56
CA ILE A 895 -27.15 -26.57 24.22
C ILE A 895 -27.54 -25.92 25.54
N GLY A 896 -27.40 -24.61 25.61
CA GLY A 896 -27.68 -23.85 26.81
C GLY A 896 -28.35 -22.50 26.56
N TYR A 897 -28.89 -21.97 27.60
CA TYR A 897 -29.37 -20.58 27.71
C TYR A 897 -28.58 -19.89 28.81
N SER A 898 -28.11 -18.68 28.50
CA SER A 898 -27.37 -17.86 29.44
C SER A 898 -28.06 -16.52 29.61
N ARG A 899 -28.18 -16.08 30.88
CA ARG A 899 -28.65 -14.73 31.16
C ARG A 899 -27.62 -13.98 32.01
N ASP A 900 -27.32 -12.75 31.56
CA ASP A 900 -26.48 -11.86 32.35
C ASP A 900 -27.33 -11.24 33.46
N ILE A 901 -26.99 -11.51 34.69
CA ILE A 901 -27.65 -10.98 35.86
C ILE A 901 -27.11 -9.61 36.29
N GLN A 902 -25.85 -9.33 35.91
CA GLN A 902 -25.23 -8.04 36.09
C GLN A 902 -24.33 -7.74 34.89
N ARG A 903 -24.52 -6.57 34.25
CA ARG A 903 -23.66 -6.11 33.19
C ARG A 903 -23.46 -4.60 33.30
N LYS A 904 -22.20 -4.19 33.10
CA LYS A 904 -21.85 -2.82 32.77
C LYS A 904 -21.20 -2.81 31.38
N ASN A 905 -21.90 -2.26 30.41
CA ASN A 905 -21.36 -2.09 29.07
C ASN A 905 -20.20 -1.06 29.09
N PRO A 906 -19.23 -1.19 28.19
CA PRO A 906 -18.10 -0.28 28.13
C PRO A 906 -18.54 1.09 27.62
N GLU A 907 -18.19 2.12 28.37
CA GLU A 907 -18.36 3.53 28.05
C GLU A 907 -17.10 4.29 28.44
N THR A 908 -16.68 5.29 27.69
CA THR A 908 -15.52 6.11 28.02
C THR A 908 -15.75 7.57 27.71
N LEU A 909 -15.21 8.46 28.55
CA LEU A 909 -15.14 9.87 28.26
C LEU A 909 -13.99 10.09 27.26
N ALA A 910 -14.33 10.64 26.11
CA ALA A 910 -13.40 11.07 25.08
C ALA A 910 -13.27 12.60 25.12
N LYS A 911 -12.07 13.10 24.81
CA LYS A 911 -11.76 14.52 24.78
C LYS A 911 -10.85 14.83 23.59
N LEU A 912 -11.15 15.88 22.84
CA LEU A 912 -10.21 16.42 21.84
C LEU A 912 -9.11 17.22 22.53
N THR A 913 -7.86 16.96 22.21
CA THR A 913 -6.72 17.64 22.84
C THR A 913 -6.52 19.06 22.31
N MET A 914 -7.00 19.37 21.10
CA MET A 914 -6.86 20.70 20.50
C MET A 914 -7.85 21.74 21.03
N ASN A 915 -9.03 21.33 21.47
CA ASN A 915 -10.11 22.29 21.85
C ASN A 915 -10.79 22.00 23.17
N ASP A 916 -10.31 20.98 23.89
CA ASP A 916 -10.85 20.53 25.17
C ASP A 916 -12.32 20.06 25.17
N PHE A 917 -12.94 19.95 23.99
CA PHE A 917 -14.29 19.42 23.86
C PHE A 917 -14.36 17.96 24.30
N SER A 918 -15.33 17.59 25.12
CA SER A 918 -15.45 16.24 25.66
C SER A 918 -16.85 15.66 25.47
N TRP A 919 -16.94 14.36 25.25
CA TRP A 919 -18.19 13.62 25.11
C TRP A 919 -18.03 12.20 25.64
N THR A 920 -19.14 11.56 25.97
CA THR A 920 -19.14 10.14 26.30
C THR A 920 -19.36 9.32 25.03
N THR A 921 -18.52 8.32 24.82
CA THR A 921 -18.67 7.33 23.75
C THR A 921 -18.95 5.96 24.35
N GLU A 922 -19.92 5.27 23.78
CA GLU A 922 -20.38 3.96 24.23
C GLU A 922 -20.07 2.90 23.17
N GLY A 923 -19.78 1.67 23.62
CA GLY A 923 -19.70 0.49 22.76
C GLY A 923 -21.08 0.05 22.26
N CYS A 924 -21.11 -0.84 21.30
CA CYS A 924 -22.34 -1.42 20.80
C CYS A 924 -23.14 -2.09 21.96
N PRO A 925 -24.43 -1.81 22.10
CA PRO A 925 -25.25 -2.44 23.11
C PRO A 925 -25.41 -3.94 22.81
N VAL A 926 -25.09 -4.77 23.79
CA VAL A 926 -25.18 -6.23 23.68
C VAL A 926 -26.33 -6.74 24.52
N PRO A 927 -27.24 -7.59 24.00
CA PRO A 927 -28.33 -8.17 24.76
C PRO A 927 -27.87 -9.03 25.94
N THR A 928 -28.66 -9.09 26.99
CA THR A 928 -28.34 -9.84 28.22
C THR A 928 -28.66 -11.32 28.16
N SER A 929 -29.46 -11.75 27.18
CA SER A 929 -29.84 -13.17 26.97
C SER A 929 -29.02 -13.77 25.82
N ALA A 930 -28.62 -15.01 25.98
CA ALA A 930 -27.83 -15.74 24.98
C ALA A 930 -28.25 -17.20 24.86
N HIS A 931 -28.25 -17.74 23.66
CA HIS A 931 -28.28 -19.18 23.40
C HIS A 931 -26.87 -19.66 23.06
N THR A 932 -26.46 -20.75 23.66
CA THR A 932 -25.11 -21.32 23.49
C THR A 932 -25.21 -22.72 22.89
N VAL A 933 -24.31 -23.01 21.97
CA VAL A 933 -24.14 -24.35 21.39
C VAL A 933 -22.66 -24.67 21.37
N ALA A 934 -22.27 -25.82 21.84
CA ALA A 934 -20.92 -26.33 21.75
C ALA A 934 -20.89 -27.78 21.29
N ASN A 935 -19.89 -28.11 20.48
CA ASN A 935 -19.61 -29.50 20.08
C ASN A 935 -18.11 -29.73 20.05
N GLN A 936 -17.68 -30.85 20.60
CA GLN A 936 -16.31 -31.33 20.60
C GLN A 936 -16.25 -32.75 20.06
N LEU A 937 -15.30 -33.01 19.19
CA LEU A 937 -15.00 -34.36 18.69
C LEU A 937 -13.52 -34.67 18.98
N ILE A 938 -13.26 -35.84 19.53
CA ILE A 938 -11.94 -36.30 19.91
C ILE A 938 -11.69 -37.65 19.28
N LEU A 939 -10.59 -37.78 18.56
CA LEU A 939 -10.10 -39.01 17.99
C LEU A 939 -8.87 -39.45 18.78
N ARG A 940 -8.92 -40.59 19.46
CA ARG A 940 -7.84 -41.10 20.29
C ARG A 940 -7.22 -42.36 19.70
N TYR A 941 -5.90 -42.41 19.70
CA TYR A 941 -5.11 -43.58 19.40
C TYR A 941 -4.01 -43.76 20.47
N LYS A 942 -4.13 -44.79 21.31
CA LYS A 942 -3.22 -44.99 22.45
C LYS A 942 -3.12 -43.74 23.36
N ALA A 943 -1.91 -43.26 23.60
CA ALA A 943 -1.63 -42.07 24.42
C ALA A 943 -1.85 -40.72 23.70
N CYS A 944 -2.08 -40.75 22.39
CA CYS A 944 -2.26 -39.57 21.58
C CYS A 944 -3.74 -39.34 21.23
N SER A 945 -4.16 -38.08 21.19
CA SER A 945 -5.51 -37.71 20.73
C SER A 945 -5.46 -36.46 19.84
N LEU A 946 -6.36 -36.39 18.89
CA LEU A 946 -6.66 -35.18 18.12
C LEU A 946 -8.04 -34.69 18.50
N TYR A 947 -8.23 -33.41 18.63
CA TYR A 947 -9.53 -32.80 18.91
C TYR A 947 -9.89 -31.65 18.02
N VAL A 948 -11.20 -31.46 17.85
CA VAL A 948 -11.81 -30.28 17.25
C VAL A 948 -12.97 -29.84 18.13
N THR A 949 -12.99 -28.57 18.53
CA THR A 949 -14.07 -27.98 19.33
C THR A 949 -14.64 -26.79 18.60
N ALA A 950 -15.96 -26.74 18.47
CA ALA A 950 -16.69 -25.60 17.93
C ALA A 950 -17.65 -25.07 18.99
N TYR A 951 -17.69 -23.78 19.17
CA TYR A 951 -18.54 -23.08 20.11
C TYR A 951 -19.22 -21.88 19.45
N ALA A 952 -20.50 -21.66 19.74
CA ALA A 952 -21.25 -20.52 19.23
C ALA A 952 -22.19 -19.95 20.29
N ILE A 953 -22.27 -18.62 20.35
CA ILE A 953 -23.21 -17.89 21.19
C ILE A 953 -23.99 -16.93 20.30
N ASN A 954 -25.29 -16.95 20.39
CA ASN A 954 -26.20 -16.01 19.77
C ASN A 954 -26.97 -15.21 20.83
N ARG A 955 -26.80 -13.90 20.83
CA ARG A 955 -27.52 -12.96 21.72
C ARG A 955 -28.59 -12.21 20.95
N GLU A 956 -29.81 -12.76 20.95
CA GLU A 956 -31.01 -12.16 20.35
C GLU A 956 -30.81 -11.66 18.91
N ASN A 957 -29.99 -12.36 18.10
CA ASN A 957 -29.57 -11.99 16.74
C ASN A 957 -28.85 -10.61 16.62
N LYS A 958 -28.49 -10.00 17.77
CA LYS A 958 -27.72 -8.73 17.79
C LYS A 958 -26.23 -8.91 18.08
N GLN A 959 -25.86 -10.07 18.63
CA GLN A 959 -24.46 -10.47 18.75
C GLN A 959 -24.30 -11.95 18.48
N LEU A 960 -23.39 -12.28 17.58
CA LEU A 960 -22.96 -13.64 17.30
C LEU A 960 -21.48 -13.76 17.63
N SER A 961 -21.12 -14.69 18.52
CA SER A 961 -19.71 -15.06 18.72
C SER A 961 -19.52 -16.55 18.46
N SER A 962 -18.42 -16.89 17.82
CA SER A 962 -18.05 -18.28 17.52
C SER A 962 -16.56 -18.48 17.74
N SER A 963 -16.19 -19.69 18.15
CA SER A 963 -14.79 -20.11 18.19
C SER A 963 -14.64 -21.53 17.67
N LEU A 964 -13.49 -21.78 17.02
CA LEU A 964 -13.07 -23.09 16.56
C LEU A 964 -11.66 -23.35 17.08
N SER A 965 -11.47 -24.47 17.77
CA SER A 965 -10.18 -24.89 18.25
C SER A 965 -9.87 -26.30 17.76
N CYS A 966 -8.64 -26.55 17.36
CA CYS A 966 -8.17 -27.87 16.97
C CYS A 966 -6.75 -28.10 17.49
N GLY A 967 -6.42 -29.33 17.86
CA GLY A 967 -5.10 -29.61 18.37
C GLY A 967 -4.88 -31.06 18.69
N GLY A 968 -3.74 -31.32 19.34
CA GLY A 968 -3.32 -32.63 19.79
C GLY A 968 -3.09 -32.68 21.31
N TYR A 969 -3.28 -33.84 21.88
CA TYR A 969 -2.99 -34.16 23.26
C TYR A 969 -2.08 -35.39 23.34
N VAL A 970 -1.11 -35.36 24.23
CA VAL A 970 -0.27 -36.53 24.59
C VAL A 970 -0.29 -36.71 26.08
N GLY A 971 -0.64 -37.95 26.53
CA GLY A 971 -0.60 -38.34 27.93
C GLY A 971 0.68 -39.16 28.24
N PHE A 972 1.24 -38.92 29.42
CA PHE A 972 2.46 -39.56 29.92
C PHE A 972 2.19 -40.36 31.18
#